data_9ebf52c3322f0db81d1c7e6b5e6bba40
#
_entry.id   9ebf52c3322f0db81d1c7e6b5e6bba40
#
_cell.length_a   1.000
_cell.length_b   1.000
_cell.length_c   1.000
_cell.angle_alpha   90.00
_cell.angle_beta   90.00
_cell.angle_gamma   90.00
#
_symmetry.space_group_name_H-M   'P 1'
#
loop_
_entity.id
_entity.type
_entity.pdbx_description
1 polymer ?
#
loop_
_entity_poly.entity_id
_entity_poly.type
_entity_poly.pdbx_seq_one_letter_code
_entity_poly.pdbx_strand_id
1 'polypeptide(L)'
;MSDLRGGRAFLAAELSKSGWLDFGAFHWGDLALGQSVRATIGVLTPLIIGIATGKIEYGSYAALGAVPAGFVSFRGVSRTRVVAVFFAAAGMAVSTFVGATAAASRPWLLVPAVFAWAYVTGILAALGPTVLAVTLQWPVALLIASALPLGPGPAVVRAALVLAGSLWQALLVISSWAVNRGSAERTALATTYADLAGYAADVIAGRQTPPSPLQLTASYVLRDPNPLMRTAAREYMLDLAEEAERIRATLTALSVGPHGASPGPGPSRVLDAAARALTELAAAIGGRPVLRAGHLTAARSALDGVSAESGTGWHWAAESLLSQLRSASRIAERLNAAEPRSGQAGRGSPQPISRSWRPDALLTVRASLGMSSEAGRHALRLAVLAALAEVIAQASGLSHGYWIVLTIFIVLRPDYSSTLYRGLQRAAGTVAGAGLGVATVLLVKVSLTALVFVIAVSLVAAYAVFTVNYLLYAVFLTDFVVVMLALLGLPPDPTAVARLIGTGIGTGLAILAYLLWPTWEGTSAAEKFARVIDAQGTYGRALLRAYTRPGDTEVSRLGTLQLAARRARSDAEASANRLAGEPEHPPMSASTALALTSAGHRIAQALITLGAAVTTHHASKTSSDDAALQPDLDELATGVAEATDRIAAALRADPGTGGPGTADLSTGGQGTADLSTGRGQAAPARLLQPPGRLPPLRAEQQAIWQRPADGAAGAADTGQLAGVGGQGRQAPPESEAAGLFAATDSLVDAIYAAAHALGE
;
A
#
# COMPACT_ATOMS: atom_id res chain seq x y z
N MET A 1 -36.68 20.33 -3.48
CA MET A 1 -37.04 18.97 -2.98
C MET A 1 -36.58 17.83 -3.87
N SER A 2 -36.25 18.05 -5.14
CA SER A 2 -35.65 17.07 -6.05
C SER A 2 -34.19 16.73 -5.68
N ASP A 3 -33.41 17.73 -5.26
CA ASP A 3 -31.98 17.55 -4.92
C ASP A 3 -31.76 16.73 -3.64
N LEU A 4 -32.69 16.76 -2.68
CA LEU A 4 -32.57 15.92 -1.47
C LEU A 4 -32.90 14.45 -1.72
N ARG A 5 -33.65 14.13 -2.78
CA ARG A 5 -33.89 12.73 -3.20
C ARG A 5 -32.69 12.16 -3.98
N GLY A 6 -32.03 12.98 -4.80
CA GLY A 6 -30.80 12.63 -5.50
C GLY A 6 -29.66 12.32 -4.52
N GLY A 7 -29.48 13.17 -3.49
CA GLY A 7 -28.48 12.93 -2.45
C GLY A 7 -28.72 11.68 -1.59
N ARG A 8 -29.99 11.34 -1.32
CA ARG A 8 -30.34 10.10 -0.60
C ARG A 8 -30.09 8.85 -1.44
N ALA A 9 -30.44 8.90 -2.73
CA ALA A 9 -30.20 7.78 -3.66
C ALA A 9 -28.69 7.57 -3.91
N PHE A 10 -27.91 8.67 -4.02
CA PHE A 10 -26.46 8.64 -4.12
C PHE A 10 -25.81 8.02 -2.86
N LEU A 11 -26.17 8.53 -1.66
CA LEU A 11 -25.70 7.98 -0.40
C LEU A 11 -26.06 6.49 -0.23
N ALA A 12 -27.27 6.09 -0.58
CA ALA A 12 -27.69 4.69 -0.50
C ALA A 12 -26.94 3.79 -1.49
N ALA A 13 -26.69 4.29 -2.70
CA ALA A 13 -25.90 3.56 -3.72
C ALA A 13 -24.42 3.43 -3.31
N GLU A 14 -23.85 4.48 -2.76
CA GLU A 14 -22.46 4.50 -2.26
C GLU A 14 -22.29 3.62 -1.03
N LEU A 15 -23.26 3.64 -0.12
CA LEU A 15 -23.29 2.77 1.07
C LEU A 15 -23.46 1.29 0.69
N SER A 16 -24.14 0.97 -0.42
CA SER A 16 -24.30 -0.39 -0.90
C SER A 16 -23.05 -0.94 -1.61
N LYS A 17 -22.31 -0.08 -2.32
CA LYS A 17 -21.07 -0.44 -3.02
C LYS A 17 -19.88 -0.67 -2.07
N SER A 18 -19.88 -0.03 -0.92
CA SER A 18 -18.70 0.05 -0.04
C SER A 18 -18.54 -1.13 0.92
N GLY A 19 -19.45 -2.10 0.95
CA GLY A 19 -19.34 -3.31 1.80
C GLY A 19 -19.16 -3.02 3.30
N TRP A 20 -19.44 -1.80 3.78
CA TRP A 20 -19.19 -1.38 5.18
C TRP A 20 -20.03 -2.12 6.21
N LEU A 21 -21.12 -2.76 5.78
CA LEU A 21 -21.94 -3.69 6.56
C LEU A 21 -21.66 -5.15 6.20
N ASP A 22 -20.69 -5.42 5.33
CA ASP A 22 -20.35 -6.80 4.97
C ASP A 22 -19.51 -7.43 6.10
N PHE A 23 -20.21 -7.90 7.11
CA PHE A 23 -19.61 -8.71 8.18
C PHE A 23 -19.08 -10.05 7.67
N GLY A 24 -19.46 -10.47 6.45
CA GLY A 24 -18.96 -11.68 5.78
C GLY A 24 -17.50 -11.54 5.32
N ALA A 25 -17.02 -10.32 5.07
CA ALA A 25 -15.63 -10.03 4.74
C ALA A 25 -14.71 -9.96 5.98
N PHE A 26 -15.23 -10.17 7.20
CA PHE A 26 -14.46 -10.09 8.43
C PHE A 26 -13.61 -11.36 8.62
N HIS A 27 -12.32 -11.25 8.37
CA HIS A 27 -11.38 -12.35 8.57
C HIS A 27 -10.89 -12.39 10.02
N TRP A 28 -11.42 -13.30 10.81
CA TRP A 28 -11.04 -13.49 12.22
C TRP A 28 -9.54 -13.75 12.42
N GLY A 29 -8.86 -14.28 11.40
CA GLY A 29 -7.41 -14.50 11.39
C GLY A 29 -6.57 -13.23 11.43
N ASP A 30 -7.13 -12.08 11.01
CA ASP A 30 -6.42 -10.80 10.94
C ASP A 30 -6.41 -10.04 12.26
N LEU A 31 -7.08 -10.56 13.28
CA LEU A 31 -7.11 -9.97 14.62
C LEU A 31 -5.76 -10.09 15.32
N ALA A 32 -5.13 -8.97 15.62
CA ALA A 32 -3.84 -8.89 16.30
C ALA A 32 -3.96 -9.10 17.84
N LEU A 33 -4.63 -10.18 18.30
CA LEU A 33 -4.98 -10.38 19.71
C LEU A 33 -3.79 -10.29 20.67
N GLY A 34 -2.65 -10.91 20.35
CA GLY A 34 -1.46 -10.84 21.20
C GLY A 34 -0.91 -9.42 21.35
N GLN A 35 -0.96 -8.62 20.30
CA GLN A 35 -0.56 -7.21 20.34
C GLN A 35 -1.57 -6.38 21.14
N SER A 36 -2.86 -6.69 21.00
CA SER A 36 -3.95 -6.00 21.72
C SER A 36 -3.88 -6.21 23.22
N VAL A 37 -3.68 -7.45 23.66
CA VAL A 37 -3.49 -7.77 25.08
C VAL A 37 -2.25 -7.05 25.63
N ARG A 38 -1.11 -7.11 24.93
CA ARG A 38 0.11 -6.38 25.34
C ARG A 38 -0.14 -4.88 25.48
N ALA A 39 -0.80 -4.25 24.47
CA ALA A 39 -1.08 -2.81 24.49
C ALA A 39 -2.04 -2.46 25.65
N THR A 40 -3.02 -3.30 25.92
CA THR A 40 -3.95 -3.14 27.05
C THR A 40 -3.23 -3.24 28.39
N ILE A 41 -2.32 -4.20 28.59
CA ILE A 41 -1.47 -4.28 29.77
C ILE A 41 -0.70 -2.98 29.96
N GLY A 42 -0.18 -2.40 28.87
CA GLY A 42 0.54 -1.13 28.92
C GLY A 42 -0.31 0.04 29.44
N VAL A 43 -1.61 0.03 29.20
CA VAL A 43 -2.54 1.06 29.70
C VAL A 43 -3.01 0.74 31.14
N LEU A 44 -3.34 -0.51 31.42
CA LEU A 44 -3.86 -0.91 32.72
C LEU A 44 -2.82 -0.81 33.83
N THR A 45 -1.55 -1.11 33.55
CA THR A 45 -0.48 -1.07 34.54
C THR A 45 -0.40 0.29 35.27
N PRO A 46 -0.21 1.44 34.59
CA PRO A 46 -0.17 2.72 35.29
C PRO A 46 -1.50 3.09 35.94
N LEU A 47 -2.63 2.70 35.36
CA LEU A 47 -3.95 2.96 35.91
C LEU A 47 -4.15 2.22 37.24
N ILE A 48 -3.84 0.93 37.30
CA ILE A 48 -3.93 0.11 38.51
C ILE A 48 -2.97 0.61 39.57
N ILE A 49 -1.75 1.00 39.21
CA ILE A 49 -0.79 1.61 40.14
C ILE A 49 -1.38 2.90 40.75
N GLY A 50 -1.99 3.76 39.92
CA GLY A 50 -2.62 4.99 40.37
C GLY A 50 -3.77 4.74 41.35
N ILE A 51 -4.59 3.72 41.08
CA ILE A 51 -5.68 3.30 41.97
C ILE A 51 -5.12 2.76 43.30
N ALA A 52 -4.14 1.85 43.23
CA ALA A 52 -3.56 1.22 44.40
C ALA A 52 -2.82 2.21 45.33
N THR A 53 -2.26 3.29 44.77
CA THR A 53 -1.57 4.34 45.51
C THR A 53 -2.47 5.50 45.93
N GLY A 54 -3.77 5.45 45.63
CA GLY A 54 -4.71 6.55 45.89
C GLY A 54 -4.48 7.80 45.01
N LYS A 55 -3.67 7.69 43.94
CA LYS A 55 -3.34 8.78 42.99
C LYS A 55 -3.89 8.47 41.60
N ILE A 56 -5.19 8.22 41.51
CA ILE A 56 -5.88 7.82 40.28
C ILE A 56 -5.66 8.82 39.13
N GLU A 57 -5.57 10.14 39.41
CA GLU A 57 -5.29 11.16 38.43
C GLU A 57 -3.93 10.96 37.74
N TYR A 58 -2.88 10.65 38.48
CA TYR A 58 -1.54 10.39 37.96
C TYR A 58 -1.49 9.12 37.12
N GLY A 59 -2.17 8.06 37.59
CA GLY A 59 -2.34 6.84 36.80
C GLY A 59 -3.06 7.08 35.49
N SER A 60 -4.09 7.92 35.54
CA SER A 60 -4.87 8.29 34.33
C SER A 60 -4.06 9.12 33.34
N TYR A 61 -3.22 10.05 33.77
CA TYR A 61 -2.31 10.80 32.89
C TYR A 61 -1.29 9.88 32.22
N ALA A 62 -0.74 8.93 32.96
CA ALA A 62 0.16 7.94 32.37
C ALA A 62 -0.59 7.02 31.37
N ALA A 63 -1.83 6.60 31.70
CA ALA A 63 -2.67 5.83 30.79
C ALA A 63 -3.02 6.62 29.51
N LEU A 64 -3.28 7.94 29.61
CA LEU A 64 -3.49 8.81 28.45
C LEU A 64 -2.28 8.85 27.49
N GLY A 65 -1.07 8.72 28.00
CA GLY A 65 0.13 8.55 27.15
C GLY A 65 0.22 7.13 26.57
N ALA A 66 -0.13 6.12 27.38
CA ALA A 66 -0.03 4.72 26.97
C ALA A 66 -1.02 4.33 25.88
N VAL A 67 -2.26 4.85 25.88
CA VAL A 67 -3.31 4.50 24.91
C VAL A 67 -2.89 4.86 23.46
N PRO A 68 -2.53 6.12 23.13
CA PRO A 68 -2.11 6.45 21.78
C PRO A 68 -0.80 5.77 21.37
N ALA A 69 0.15 5.61 22.29
CA ALA A 69 1.40 4.89 22.07
C ALA A 69 1.14 3.41 21.73
N GLY A 70 0.11 2.82 22.36
CA GLY A 70 -0.40 1.49 22.03
C GLY A 70 -0.84 1.40 20.57
N PHE A 71 -1.69 2.31 20.07
CA PHE A 71 -2.12 2.33 18.66
C PHE A 71 -0.95 2.54 17.70
N VAL A 72 -0.01 3.42 18.01
CA VAL A 72 1.22 3.60 17.21
C VAL A 72 2.02 2.31 17.13
N SER A 73 2.03 1.50 18.18
CA SER A 73 2.76 0.23 18.23
C SER A 73 2.22 -0.86 17.29
N PHE A 74 1.07 -0.68 16.64
CA PHE A 74 0.57 -1.56 15.58
C PHE A 74 1.14 -1.21 14.21
N ARG A 75 1.76 -0.04 14.05
CA ARG A 75 2.36 0.42 12.80
C ARG A 75 3.86 0.13 12.76
N GLY A 76 4.35 -0.22 11.58
CA GLY A 76 5.75 -0.56 11.39
C GLY A 76 6.10 -1.98 11.83
N VAL A 77 7.37 -2.33 11.66
CA VAL A 77 7.94 -3.62 12.06
C VAL A 77 8.81 -3.40 13.30
N SER A 78 9.74 -4.24 13.59
CA SER A 78 10.49 -4.29 14.85
C SER A 78 11.05 -2.95 15.36
N ARG A 79 12.11 -2.44 14.73
CA ARG A 79 12.78 -1.19 15.18
C ARG A 79 11.94 0.05 14.85
N THR A 80 11.37 0.08 13.65
CA THR A 80 10.50 1.17 13.20
C THR A 80 9.35 1.39 14.17
N ARG A 81 8.77 0.32 14.70
CA ARG A 81 7.71 0.37 15.71
C ARG A 81 8.15 1.06 16.99
N VAL A 82 9.32 0.70 17.53
CA VAL A 82 9.86 1.31 18.76
C VAL A 82 10.20 2.79 18.52
N VAL A 83 10.87 3.09 17.43
CA VAL A 83 11.19 4.48 17.05
C VAL A 83 9.92 5.32 16.90
N ALA A 84 8.88 4.79 16.27
CA ALA A 84 7.59 5.46 16.12
C ALA A 84 6.95 5.77 17.49
N VAL A 85 6.98 4.81 18.43
CA VAL A 85 6.46 5.03 19.79
C VAL A 85 7.26 6.08 20.55
N PHE A 86 8.60 6.11 20.42
CA PHE A 86 9.43 7.17 21.03
C PHE A 86 9.12 8.56 20.47
N PHE A 87 8.98 8.72 19.16
CA PHE A 87 8.60 9.99 18.56
C PHE A 87 7.19 10.42 18.95
N ALA A 88 6.23 9.48 19.01
CA ALA A 88 4.90 9.75 19.53
C ALA A 88 4.95 10.22 20.99
N ALA A 89 5.71 9.53 21.84
CA ALA A 89 5.88 9.86 23.25
C ALA A 89 6.44 11.26 23.48
N ALA A 90 7.55 11.61 22.79
CA ALA A 90 8.16 12.91 22.90
C ALA A 90 7.23 14.04 22.44
N GLY A 91 6.59 13.87 21.28
CA GLY A 91 5.66 14.87 20.76
C GLY A 91 4.40 14.99 21.61
N MET A 92 3.85 13.91 22.16
CA MET A 92 2.71 13.96 23.09
C MET A 92 3.05 14.67 24.40
N ALA A 93 4.24 14.46 24.96
CA ALA A 93 4.68 15.17 26.17
C ALA A 93 4.76 16.67 25.95
N VAL A 94 5.38 17.12 24.83
CA VAL A 94 5.44 18.54 24.44
C VAL A 94 4.03 19.09 24.22
N SER A 95 3.20 18.36 23.50
CA SER A 95 1.80 18.76 23.21
C SER A 95 0.96 18.90 24.47
N THR A 96 1.13 17.98 25.42
CA THR A 96 0.44 18.02 26.73
C THR A 96 0.84 19.25 27.52
N PHE A 97 2.14 19.57 27.58
CA PHE A 97 2.62 20.78 28.26
C PHE A 97 2.05 22.05 27.61
N VAL A 98 2.16 22.16 26.28
CA VAL A 98 1.68 23.34 25.53
C VAL A 98 0.15 23.49 25.68
N GLY A 99 -0.62 22.42 25.51
CA GLY A 99 -2.08 22.45 25.60
C GLY A 99 -2.56 22.91 26.98
N ALA A 100 -2.00 22.34 28.05
CA ALA A 100 -2.37 22.66 29.43
C ALA A 100 -2.03 24.11 29.80
N THR A 101 -0.81 24.57 29.44
CA THR A 101 -0.34 25.93 29.78
C THR A 101 -0.97 27.01 28.92
N ALA A 102 -1.20 26.77 27.65
CA ALA A 102 -1.89 27.71 26.75
C ALA A 102 -3.32 27.96 27.22
N ALA A 103 -4.06 26.89 27.56
CA ALA A 103 -5.41 26.97 28.07
C ALA A 103 -5.49 27.70 29.41
N ALA A 104 -4.52 27.48 30.30
CA ALA A 104 -4.49 28.16 31.61
C ALA A 104 -4.08 29.63 31.50
N SER A 105 -3.19 29.99 30.58
CA SER A 105 -2.70 31.36 30.44
C SER A 105 -3.71 32.25 29.72
N ARG A 106 -4.06 31.87 28.51
CA ARG A 106 -5.05 32.58 27.66
C ARG A 106 -5.63 31.59 26.66
N PRO A 107 -6.92 31.20 26.77
CA PRO A 107 -7.53 30.19 25.91
C PRO A 107 -7.36 30.46 24.41
N TRP A 108 -7.37 31.73 23.97
CA TRP A 108 -7.16 32.07 22.54
C TRP A 108 -5.81 31.62 21.98
N LEU A 109 -4.77 31.38 22.84
CA LEU A 109 -3.47 30.84 22.39
C LEU A 109 -3.57 29.41 21.84
N LEU A 110 -4.67 28.71 22.16
CA LEU A 110 -4.93 27.38 21.57
C LEU A 110 -5.17 27.47 20.08
N VAL A 111 -5.76 28.54 19.56
CA VAL A 111 -6.06 28.69 18.13
C VAL A 111 -4.78 28.64 17.28
N PRO A 112 -3.75 29.48 17.49
CA PRO A 112 -2.50 29.38 16.75
C PRO A 112 -1.72 28.08 17.06
N ALA A 113 -1.83 27.53 18.28
CA ALA A 113 -1.20 26.25 18.61
C ALA A 113 -1.83 25.10 17.80
N VAL A 114 -3.16 25.01 17.76
CA VAL A 114 -3.89 24.01 16.96
C VAL A 114 -3.57 24.15 15.48
N PHE A 115 -3.51 25.40 14.96
CA PHE A 115 -3.11 25.66 13.57
C PHE A 115 -1.70 25.07 13.29
N ALA A 116 -0.73 25.39 14.13
CA ALA A 116 0.65 24.93 13.95
C ALA A 116 0.77 23.39 14.01
N TRP A 117 0.13 22.74 15.00
CA TRP A 117 0.11 21.28 15.12
C TRP A 117 -0.59 20.62 13.93
N ALA A 118 -1.70 21.20 13.45
CA ALA A 118 -2.42 20.70 12.28
C ALA A 118 -1.59 20.80 11.01
N TYR A 119 -0.93 21.93 10.79
CA TYR A 119 -0.05 22.13 9.64
C TYR A 119 1.13 21.15 9.64
N VAL A 120 1.83 21.02 10.78
CA VAL A 120 2.94 20.08 10.94
C VAL A 120 2.48 18.63 10.72
N THR A 121 1.35 18.23 11.31
CA THR A 121 0.78 16.88 11.12
C THR A 121 0.45 16.62 9.65
N GLY A 122 -0.16 17.60 8.96
CA GLY A 122 -0.52 17.50 7.55
C GLY A 122 0.70 17.37 6.62
N ILE A 123 1.75 18.17 6.83
CA ILE A 123 2.99 18.09 6.06
C ILE A 123 3.72 16.76 6.30
N LEU A 124 3.85 16.34 7.56
CA LEU A 124 4.53 15.10 7.91
C LEU A 124 3.78 13.85 7.43
N ALA A 125 2.47 13.95 7.16
CA ALA A 125 1.69 12.88 6.56
C ALA A 125 2.25 12.43 5.18
N ALA A 126 2.91 13.32 4.45
CA ALA A 126 3.59 13.00 3.18
C ALA A 126 4.72 11.96 3.32
N LEU A 127 5.28 11.79 4.52
CA LEU A 127 6.32 10.80 4.81
C LEU A 127 5.75 9.36 4.97
N GLY A 128 4.43 9.20 4.90
CA GLY A 128 3.77 7.90 4.88
C GLY A 128 2.92 7.60 6.11
N PRO A 129 2.20 6.47 6.09
CA PRO A 129 1.14 6.16 7.04
C PRO A 129 1.64 5.95 8.47
N THR A 130 2.87 5.49 8.67
CA THR A 130 3.47 5.34 10.01
C THR A 130 3.75 6.70 10.63
N VAL A 131 4.29 7.66 9.85
CA VAL A 131 4.57 9.01 10.34
C VAL A 131 3.27 9.75 10.64
N LEU A 132 2.25 9.61 9.79
CA LEU A 132 0.91 10.16 10.06
C LEU A 132 0.34 9.59 11.37
N ALA A 133 0.46 8.28 11.62
CA ALA A 133 -0.04 7.68 12.86
C ALA A 133 0.66 8.23 14.12
N VAL A 134 1.95 8.53 14.02
CA VAL A 134 2.75 9.16 15.08
C VAL A 134 2.33 10.61 15.30
N THR A 135 2.31 11.41 14.24
CA THR A 135 2.09 12.86 14.32
C THR A 135 0.66 13.22 14.68
N LEU A 136 -0.31 12.35 14.34
CA LEU A 136 -1.71 12.51 14.74
C LEU A 136 -1.91 12.44 16.26
N GLN A 137 -1.02 11.76 17.00
CA GLN A 137 -1.15 11.69 18.46
C GLN A 137 -0.78 13.01 19.15
N TRP A 138 0.00 13.87 18.49
CA TRP A 138 0.42 15.15 19.06
C TRP A 138 -0.74 16.13 19.26
N PRO A 139 -1.56 16.46 18.23
CA PRO A 139 -2.74 17.29 18.45
C PRO A 139 -3.79 16.65 19.36
N VAL A 140 -3.91 15.31 19.35
CA VAL A 140 -4.78 14.60 20.31
C VAL A 140 -4.37 14.90 21.75
N ALA A 141 -3.07 14.80 22.06
CA ALA A 141 -2.55 15.09 23.40
C ALA A 141 -2.68 16.58 23.75
N LEU A 142 -2.45 17.50 22.79
CA LEU A 142 -2.66 18.93 22.97
C LEU A 142 -4.10 19.25 23.38
N LEU A 143 -5.08 18.73 22.64
CA LEU A 143 -6.50 18.97 22.84
C LEU A 143 -7.04 18.37 24.13
N ILE A 144 -6.64 17.14 24.46
CA ILE A 144 -7.04 16.53 25.73
C ILE A 144 -6.43 17.29 26.92
N ALA A 145 -5.18 17.73 26.81
CA ALA A 145 -4.53 18.50 27.86
C ALA A 145 -5.14 19.90 28.06
N SER A 146 -5.63 20.53 26.98
CA SER A 146 -6.29 21.84 27.05
C SER A 146 -7.63 21.79 27.79
N ALA A 147 -8.30 20.64 27.81
CA ALA A 147 -9.54 20.45 28.56
C ALA A 147 -9.37 20.56 30.11
N LEU A 148 -8.15 20.42 30.58
CA LEU A 148 -7.78 20.50 32.00
C LEU A 148 -6.61 21.49 32.16
N PRO A 149 -6.89 22.81 32.15
CA PRO A 149 -5.85 23.85 32.23
C PRO A 149 -5.00 23.73 33.49
N LEU A 150 -3.72 23.84 33.36
CA LEU A 150 -2.75 23.79 34.48
C LEU A 150 -1.64 24.83 34.28
N GLY A 151 -1.24 25.43 35.40
CA GLY A 151 -0.02 26.22 35.41
C GLY A 151 1.23 25.42 35.04
N PRO A 152 2.36 26.10 34.69
CA PRO A 152 3.55 25.43 34.13
C PRO A 152 4.11 24.29 34.99
N GLY A 153 4.16 24.45 36.30
CA GLY A 153 4.68 23.39 37.21
C GLY A 153 3.88 22.08 37.15
N PRO A 154 2.58 22.09 37.44
CA PRO A 154 1.74 20.90 37.30
C PRO A 154 1.66 20.36 35.87
N ALA A 155 1.73 21.23 34.86
CA ALA A 155 1.75 20.82 33.45
C ALA A 155 3.00 20.00 33.08
N VAL A 156 4.17 20.32 33.63
CA VAL A 156 5.39 19.51 33.49
C VAL A 156 5.19 18.12 34.08
N VAL A 157 4.61 18.02 35.28
CA VAL A 157 4.33 16.71 35.90
C VAL A 157 3.39 15.88 35.04
N ARG A 158 2.31 16.48 34.49
CA ARG A 158 1.40 15.78 33.59
C ARG A 158 2.10 15.32 32.31
N ALA A 159 2.90 16.18 31.70
CA ALA A 159 3.68 15.84 30.51
C ALA A 159 4.67 14.69 30.77
N ALA A 160 5.33 14.70 31.95
CA ALA A 160 6.22 13.62 32.37
C ALA A 160 5.48 12.29 32.57
N LEU A 161 4.28 12.31 33.11
CA LEU A 161 3.44 11.10 33.29
C LEU A 161 2.97 10.54 31.95
N VAL A 162 2.55 11.42 30.99
CA VAL A 162 2.20 11.01 29.63
C VAL A 162 3.42 10.39 28.93
N LEU A 163 4.62 10.99 29.09
CA LEU A 163 5.86 10.42 28.58
C LEU A 163 6.15 9.05 29.20
N ALA A 164 6.06 8.93 30.52
CA ALA A 164 6.35 7.69 31.24
C ALA A 164 5.41 6.55 30.79
N GLY A 165 4.11 6.80 30.66
CA GLY A 165 3.14 5.82 30.15
C GLY A 165 3.43 5.39 28.71
N SER A 166 3.81 6.34 27.86
CA SER A 166 4.20 6.05 26.47
C SER A 166 5.51 5.23 26.41
N LEU A 167 6.51 5.55 27.22
CA LEU A 167 7.77 4.80 27.32
C LEU A 167 7.56 3.40 27.89
N TRP A 168 6.62 3.23 28.80
CA TRP A 168 6.18 1.90 29.29
C TRP A 168 5.67 1.03 28.12
N GLN A 169 4.87 1.60 27.22
CA GLN A 169 4.45 0.89 26.00
C GLN A 169 5.65 0.51 25.11
N ALA A 170 6.63 1.41 24.95
CA ALA A 170 7.86 1.12 24.20
C ALA A 170 8.63 -0.06 24.82
N LEU A 171 8.73 -0.09 26.15
CA LEU A 171 9.37 -1.19 26.87
C LEU A 171 8.67 -2.54 26.64
N LEU A 172 7.32 -2.55 26.67
CA LEU A 172 6.54 -3.75 26.34
C LEU A 172 6.69 -4.20 24.88
N VAL A 173 6.89 -3.26 23.94
CA VAL A 173 7.22 -3.61 22.55
C VAL A 173 8.60 -4.25 22.47
N ILE A 174 9.60 -3.68 23.14
CA ILE A 174 10.96 -4.23 23.17
C ILE A 174 10.98 -5.63 23.82
N SER A 175 10.26 -5.82 24.92
CA SER A 175 10.18 -7.12 25.57
C SER A 175 9.60 -8.21 24.66
N SER A 176 8.66 -7.84 23.78
CA SER A 176 8.09 -8.77 22.80
C SER A 176 9.10 -9.32 21.79
N TRP A 177 10.25 -8.63 21.55
CA TRP A 177 11.31 -9.13 20.67
C TRP A 177 11.95 -10.42 21.18
N ALA A 178 12.07 -10.55 22.51
CA ALA A 178 12.62 -11.75 23.13
C ALA A 178 11.73 -12.99 22.95
N VAL A 179 10.41 -12.77 22.91
CA VAL A 179 9.40 -13.84 22.74
C VAL A 179 9.22 -14.20 21.27
N ASN A 180 9.20 -13.18 20.39
CA ASN A 180 8.85 -13.34 18.95
C ASN A 180 10.07 -13.21 18.04
N ARG A 181 11.15 -13.97 18.31
CA ARG A 181 12.38 -13.94 17.50
C ARG A 181 12.12 -14.46 16.09
N GLY A 182 11.96 -13.57 15.12
CA GLY A 182 11.80 -13.94 13.70
C GLY A 182 10.43 -14.48 13.30
N SER A 183 9.43 -14.45 14.16
CA SER A 183 8.08 -14.97 13.85
C SER A 183 7.35 -14.12 12.82
N ALA A 184 7.48 -12.80 12.89
CA ALA A 184 6.85 -11.87 11.94
C ALA A 184 7.42 -12.02 10.53
N GLU A 185 8.73 -12.18 10.42
CA GLU A 185 9.47 -12.38 9.18
C GLU A 185 9.10 -13.72 8.54
N ARG A 186 9.05 -14.78 9.34
CA ARG A 186 8.61 -16.10 8.87
C ARG A 186 7.15 -16.10 8.42
N THR A 187 6.28 -15.45 9.16
CA THR A 187 4.87 -15.33 8.76
C THR A 187 4.73 -14.58 7.45
N ALA A 188 5.44 -13.46 7.26
CA ALA A 188 5.41 -12.70 6.02
C ALA A 188 5.90 -13.54 4.82
N LEU A 189 6.98 -14.29 4.98
CA LEU A 189 7.48 -15.21 3.95
C LEU A 189 6.51 -16.35 3.68
N ALA A 190 5.96 -16.97 4.74
CA ALA A 190 4.99 -18.04 4.59
C ALA A 190 3.74 -17.59 3.84
N THR A 191 3.21 -16.41 4.16
CA THR A 191 2.10 -15.80 3.40
C THR A 191 2.49 -15.59 1.94
N THR A 192 3.69 -15.06 1.67
CA THR A 192 4.19 -14.88 0.29
C THR A 192 4.20 -16.20 -0.49
N TYR A 193 4.69 -17.28 0.11
CA TYR A 193 4.72 -18.60 -0.54
C TYR A 193 3.32 -19.22 -0.69
N ALA A 194 2.41 -18.98 0.27
CA ALA A 194 1.01 -19.40 0.17
C ALA A 194 0.26 -18.67 -0.96
N ASP A 195 0.51 -17.36 -1.11
CA ASP A 195 -0.06 -16.57 -2.19
C ASP A 195 0.46 -17.04 -3.56
N LEU A 196 1.75 -17.40 -3.66
CA LEU A 196 2.32 -18.00 -4.87
C LEU A 196 1.68 -19.36 -5.20
N ALA A 197 1.36 -20.17 -4.19
CA ALA A 197 0.66 -21.44 -4.38
C ALA A 197 -0.76 -21.21 -4.93
N GLY A 198 -1.48 -20.24 -4.38
CA GLY A 198 -2.78 -19.80 -4.88
C GLY A 198 -2.71 -19.31 -6.33
N TYR A 199 -1.70 -18.51 -6.64
CA TYR A 199 -1.48 -18.02 -8.01
C TYR A 199 -1.18 -19.14 -9.00
N ALA A 200 -0.36 -20.12 -8.63
CA ALA A 200 -0.10 -21.30 -9.48
C ALA A 200 -1.40 -22.06 -9.77
N ALA A 201 -2.28 -22.22 -8.78
CA ALA A 201 -3.60 -22.84 -8.96
C ALA A 201 -4.53 -21.99 -9.85
N ASP A 202 -4.48 -20.67 -9.74
CA ASP A 202 -5.26 -19.75 -10.59
C ASP A 202 -4.82 -19.81 -12.05
N VAL A 203 -3.52 -19.93 -12.32
CA VAL A 203 -2.98 -20.12 -13.67
C VAL A 203 -3.50 -21.40 -14.29
N ILE A 204 -3.56 -22.52 -13.54
CA ILE A 204 -4.16 -23.78 -14.01
C ILE A 204 -5.64 -23.60 -14.37
N ALA A 205 -6.38 -22.86 -13.56
CA ALA A 205 -7.80 -22.61 -13.74
C ALA A 205 -8.10 -21.56 -14.84
N GLY A 206 -7.08 -21.03 -15.53
CA GLY A 206 -7.23 -19.99 -16.56
C GLY A 206 -7.67 -18.64 -15.99
N ARG A 207 -7.62 -18.45 -14.69
CA ARG A 207 -7.90 -17.18 -14.03
C ARG A 207 -6.62 -16.35 -14.04
N GLN A 208 -6.61 -15.27 -14.81
CA GLN A 208 -5.53 -14.29 -14.80
C GLN A 208 -5.73 -13.30 -13.64
N THR A 209 -5.65 -13.80 -12.41
CA THR A 209 -5.62 -12.91 -11.25
C THR A 209 -4.21 -12.33 -11.18
N PRO A 210 -4.01 -11.02 -11.35
CA PRO A 210 -2.68 -10.44 -11.25
C PRO A 210 -2.15 -10.75 -9.85
N PRO A 211 -0.92 -11.27 -9.73
CA PRO A 211 -0.36 -11.56 -8.43
C PRO A 211 -0.30 -10.27 -7.62
N SER A 212 -0.91 -10.30 -6.45
CA SER A 212 -0.73 -9.25 -5.44
C SER A 212 0.76 -8.90 -5.33
N PRO A 213 1.17 -7.67 -5.01
CA PRO A 213 2.58 -7.30 -4.89
C PRO A 213 3.22 -8.01 -3.68
N LEU A 214 3.45 -9.30 -3.82
CA LEU A 214 3.94 -10.25 -2.82
C LEU A 214 5.26 -9.78 -2.20
N GLN A 215 6.13 -9.22 -3.03
CA GLN A 215 7.42 -8.69 -2.61
C GLN A 215 7.31 -7.52 -1.62
N LEU A 216 6.23 -6.75 -1.67
CA LEU A 216 6.07 -5.62 -0.75
C LEU A 216 5.93 -6.07 0.70
N THR A 217 5.19 -7.12 0.98
CA THR A 217 4.96 -7.59 2.36
C THR A 217 6.21 -8.23 2.96
N ALA A 218 6.79 -9.23 2.30
CA ALA A 218 7.99 -9.90 2.80
C ALA A 218 9.21 -8.97 2.83
N SER A 219 9.46 -8.19 1.76
CA SER A 219 10.60 -7.27 1.71
C SER A 219 10.45 -6.09 2.68
N TYR A 220 9.24 -5.60 2.93
CA TYR A 220 9.00 -4.57 3.94
C TYR A 220 9.36 -5.07 5.35
N VAL A 221 8.93 -6.28 5.70
CA VAL A 221 9.22 -6.89 7.00
C VAL A 221 10.71 -7.20 7.14
N LEU A 222 11.35 -7.72 6.09
CA LEU A 222 12.77 -8.08 6.10
C LEU A 222 13.74 -6.89 6.07
N ARG A 223 13.28 -5.70 5.65
CA ARG A 223 14.08 -4.47 5.75
C ARG A 223 14.29 -3.98 7.18
N ASP A 224 13.35 -4.29 8.08
CA ASP A 224 13.43 -3.93 9.51
C ASP A 224 13.24 -5.19 10.39
N PRO A 225 14.18 -6.14 10.35
CA PRO A 225 14.08 -7.40 11.07
C PRO A 225 14.18 -7.21 12.58
N ASN A 226 13.70 -8.20 13.32
CA ASN A 226 13.88 -8.24 14.76
C ASN A 226 15.38 -8.12 15.11
N PRO A 227 15.80 -7.13 15.96
CA PRO A 227 17.20 -6.93 16.32
C PRO A 227 17.89 -8.13 16.98
N LEU A 228 17.11 -9.05 17.53
CA LEU A 228 17.60 -10.29 18.17
C LEU A 228 17.65 -11.48 17.22
N MET A 229 17.31 -11.29 15.94
CA MET A 229 17.40 -12.32 14.92
C MET A 229 18.86 -12.58 14.56
N ARG A 230 19.22 -13.86 14.34
CA ARG A 230 20.55 -14.25 13.88
C ARG A 230 20.82 -13.78 12.44
N THR A 231 22.04 -13.34 12.17
CA THR A 231 22.47 -12.87 10.85
C THR A 231 22.26 -13.93 9.78
N ALA A 232 22.67 -15.18 10.02
CA ALA A 232 22.48 -16.28 9.07
C ALA A 232 21.00 -16.58 8.76
N ALA A 233 20.12 -16.57 9.76
CA ALA A 233 18.70 -16.77 9.53
C ALA A 233 18.10 -15.63 8.69
N ARG A 234 18.57 -14.40 8.88
CA ARG A 234 18.16 -13.24 8.08
C ARG A 234 18.60 -13.36 6.63
N GLU A 235 19.83 -13.78 6.38
CA GLU A 235 20.35 -13.99 5.03
C GLU A 235 19.51 -15.02 4.28
N TYR A 236 19.25 -16.18 4.87
CA TYR A 236 18.37 -17.18 4.25
C TYR A 236 16.94 -16.71 4.02
N MET A 237 16.39 -15.83 4.88
CA MET A 237 15.06 -15.24 4.65
C MET A 237 15.07 -14.23 3.49
N LEU A 238 16.18 -13.50 3.30
CA LEU A 238 16.34 -12.60 2.16
C LEU A 238 16.48 -13.40 0.86
N ASP A 239 17.27 -14.47 0.87
CA ASP A 239 17.42 -15.39 -0.27
C ASP A 239 16.06 -16.02 -0.65
N LEU A 240 15.24 -16.43 0.35
CA LEU A 240 13.90 -16.93 0.11
C LEU A 240 12.97 -15.87 -0.48
N ALA A 241 13.07 -14.61 -0.04
CA ALA A 241 12.26 -13.52 -0.61
C ALA A 241 12.67 -13.21 -2.06
N GLU A 242 13.96 -13.29 -2.38
CA GLU A 242 14.45 -13.15 -3.76
C GLU A 242 13.98 -14.29 -4.63
N GLU A 243 14.06 -15.52 -4.14
CA GLU A 243 13.60 -16.70 -4.87
C GLU A 243 12.08 -16.69 -5.08
N ALA A 244 11.31 -16.22 -4.11
CA ALA A 244 9.88 -16.03 -4.26
C ALA A 244 9.53 -15.05 -5.41
N GLU A 245 10.33 -14.00 -5.59
CA GLU A 245 10.14 -13.07 -6.70
C GLU A 245 10.49 -13.69 -8.05
N ARG A 246 11.53 -14.53 -8.12
CA ARG A 246 11.88 -15.30 -9.32
C ARG A 246 10.77 -16.28 -9.68
N ILE A 247 10.24 -17.03 -8.69
CA ILE A 247 9.11 -17.95 -8.86
C ILE A 247 7.88 -17.20 -9.38
N ARG A 248 7.57 -16.03 -8.80
CA ARG A 248 6.46 -15.19 -9.25
C ARG A 248 6.62 -14.76 -10.71
N ALA A 249 7.82 -14.34 -11.10
CA ALA A 249 8.12 -13.94 -12.48
C ALA A 249 7.90 -15.12 -13.45
N THR A 250 8.36 -16.30 -13.09
CA THR A 250 8.22 -17.51 -13.91
C THR A 250 6.77 -17.98 -14.00
N LEU A 251 6.00 -17.94 -12.88
CA LEU A 251 4.56 -18.23 -12.90
C LEU A 251 3.80 -17.23 -13.79
N THR A 252 4.19 -15.95 -13.76
CA THR A 252 3.61 -14.93 -14.65
C THR A 252 3.93 -15.24 -16.12
N ALA A 253 5.16 -15.67 -16.44
CA ALA A 253 5.52 -16.09 -17.78
C ALA A 253 4.69 -17.31 -18.24
N LEU A 254 4.38 -18.23 -17.35
CA LEU A 254 3.53 -19.39 -17.62
C LEU A 254 2.04 -19.03 -17.77
N SER A 255 1.58 -17.93 -17.15
CA SER A 255 0.19 -17.45 -17.27
C SER A 255 -0.09 -16.73 -18.60
N VAL A 256 0.93 -16.13 -19.20
CA VAL A 256 0.86 -15.42 -20.48
C VAL A 256 1.28 -16.37 -21.58
N GLY A 257 0.34 -17.22 -22.00
CA GLY A 257 0.59 -18.19 -23.06
C GLY A 257 0.76 -17.57 -24.45
N PRO A 258 1.45 -18.28 -25.37
CA PRO A 258 1.39 -17.89 -26.77
C PRO A 258 -0.08 -17.79 -27.22
N HIS A 259 -0.50 -16.60 -27.63
CA HIS A 259 -1.86 -16.29 -28.10
C HIS A 259 -3.00 -16.39 -27.07
N GLY A 260 -2.72 -16.22 -25.75
CA GLY A 260 -3.77 -16.27 -24.73
C GLY A 260 -4.38 -17.65 -24.47
N ALA A 261 -3.74 -18.72 -24.94
CA ALA A 261 -4.18 -20.08 -24.72
C ALA A 261 -3.92 -20.52 -23.27
N SER A 262 -4.88 -21.22 -22.69
CA SER A 262 -4.67 -21.89 -21.39
C SER A 262 -3.52 -22.90 -21.48
N PRO A 263 -2.71 -23.08 -20.42
CA PRO A 263 -1.63 -24.06 -20.43
C PRO A 263 -2.17 -25.46 -20.74
N GLY A 264 -1.53 -26.14 -21.68
CA GLY A 264 -1.89 -27.52 -22.04
C GLY A 264 -1.60 -28.51 -20.89
N PRO A 265 -1.83 -29.82 -21.09
CA PRO A 265 -1.70 -30.82 -20.03
C PRO A 265 -0.28 -30.95 -19.45
N GLY A 266 0.76 -30.69 -20.22
CA GLY A 266 2.16 -30.75 -19.77
C GLY A 266 2.49 -29.66 -18.75
N PRO A 267 2.34 -28.37 -19.08
CA PRO A 267 2.51 -27.26 -18.13
C PRO A 267 1.59 -27.36 -16.90
N SER A 268 0.38 -27.90 -17.06
CA SER A 268 -0.56 -28.06 -15.94
C SER A 268 -0.04 -29.01 -14.86
N ARG A 269 0.68 -30.09 -15.23
CA ARG A 269 1.30 -31.01 -14.26
C ARG A 269 2.41 -30.34 -13.47
N VAL A 270 3.24 -29.52 -14.13
CA VAL A 270 4.31 -28.77 -13.46
C VAL A 270 3.72 -27.71 -12.52
N LEU A 271 2.69 -26.99 -12.95
CA LEU A 271 2.02 -25.99 -12.13
C LEU A 271 1.32 -26.61 -10.90
N ASP A 272 0.71 -27.79 -11.06
CA ASP A 272 0.08 -28.51 -9.96
C ASP A 272 1.11 -29.03 -8.94
N ALA A 273 2.23 -29.55 -9.40
CA ALA A 273 3.37 -29.89 -8.54
C ALA A 273 3.94 -28.63 -7.84
N ALA A 274 4.05 -27.52 -8.54
CA ALA A 274 4.49 -26.26 -8.00
C ALA A 274 3.55 -25.71 -6.91
N ALA A 275 2.23 -25.76 -7.15
CA ALA A 275 1.24 -25.32 -6.16
C ALA A 275 1.33 -26.13 -4.86
N ARG A 276 1.46 -27.46 -4.99
CA ARG A 276 1.68 -28.34 -3.81
C ARG A 276 3.01 -28.03 -3.11
N ALA A 277 4.11 -27.94 -3.84
CA ALA A 277 5.40 -27.65 -3.25
C ALA A 277 5.44 -26.27 -2.55
N LEU A 278 4.81 -25.25 -3.13
CA LEU A 278 4.71 -23.91 -2.55
C LEU A 278 3.88 -23.91 -1.28
N THR A 279 2.76 -24.66 -1.25
CA THR A 279 1.94 -24.82 -0.03
C THR A 279 2.74 -25.45 1.10
N GLU A 280 3.47 -26.51 0.81
CA GLU A 280 4.32 -27.19 1.78
C GLU A 280 5.51 -26.32 2.22
N LEU A 281 6.11 -25.55 1.32
CA LEU A 281 7.16 -24.58 1.64
C LEU A 281 6.62 -23.47 2.57
N ALA A 282 5.43 -22.96 2.31
CA ALA A 282 4.79 -21.98 3.20
C ALA A 282 4.61 -22.56 4.61
N ALA A 283 4.14 -23.79 4.72
CA ALA A 283 4.00 -24.48 6.00
C ALA A 283 5.37 -24.77 6.67
N ALA A 284 6.39 -25.10 5.89
CA ALA A 284 7.75 -25.31 6.41
C ALA A 284 8.40 -24.03 6.92
N ILE A 285 8.11 -22.88 6.32
CA ILE A 285 8.65 -21.58 6.72
C ILE A 285 7.91 -21.06 7.96
N GLY A 286 6.56 -21.05 7.95
CA GLY A 286 5.73 -20.43 8.98
C GLY A 286 5.27 -21.38 10.09
N GLY A 287 5.29 -22.69 9.84
CA GLY A 287 4.75 -23.72 10.72
C GLY A 287 5.50 -23.92 12.04
N ARG A 288 4.92 -24.75 12.90
CA ARG A 288 5.54 -25.12 14.18
C ARG A 288 6.86 -25.87 13.95
N PRO A 289 7.93 -25.61 14.74
CA PRO A 289 9.27 -26.18 14.53
C PRO A 289 9.27 -27.70 14.35
N VAL A 290 8.42 -28.40 15.09
CA VAL A 290 8.35 -29.89 15.06
C VAL A 290 7.84 -30.43 13.73
N LEU A 291 6.99 -29.67 13.00
CA LEU A 291 6.36 -30.13 11.75
C LEU A 291 7.12 -29.69 10.49
N ARG A 292 8.05 -28.74 10.60
CA ARG A 292 8.75 -28.13 9.46
C ARG A 292 9.52 -29.14 8.61
N ALA A 293 10.17 -30.11 9.23
CA ALA A 293 10.92 -31.14 8.52
C ALA A 293 10.00 -32.02 7.66
N GLY A 294 8.84 -32.39 8.17
CA GLY A 294 7.82 -33.12 7.41
C GLY A 294 7.32 -32.34 6.19
N HIS A 295 7.05 -31.06 6.35
CA HIS A 295 6.63 -30.20 5.25
C HIS A 295 7.72 -30.03 4.19
N LEU A 296 9.01 -29.93 4.57
CA LEU A 296 10.10 -29.90 3.60
C LEU A 296 10.23 -31.22 2.81
N THR A 297 10.03 -32.33 3.47
CA THR A 297 9.98 -33.63 2.79
C THR A 297 8.82 -33.70 1.80
N ALA A 298 7.63 -33.26 2.21
CA ALA A 298 6.45 -33.21 1.35
C ALA A 298 6.66 -32.26 0.15
N ALA A 299 7.27 -31.09 0.38
CA ALA A 299 7.59 -30.15 -0.71
C ALA A 299 8.53 -30.76 -1.76
N ARG A 300 9.54 -31.52 -1.34
CA ARG A 300 10.43 -32.27 -2.25
C ARG A 300 9.71 -33.36 -2.99
N SER A 301 8.95 -34.19 -2.28
CA SER A 301 8.19 -35.28 -2.88
C SER A 301 7.19 -34.78 -3.94
N ALA A 302 6.66 -33.58 -3.78
CA ALA A 302 5.79 -32.96 -4.79
C ALA A 302 6.54 -32.63 -6.09
N LEU A 303 7.86 -32.49 -6.06
CA LEU A 303 8.72 -32.18 -7.20
C LEU A 303 9.46 -33.43 -7.73
N ASP A 304 9.40 -34.56 -7.02
CA ASP A 304 10.07 -35.78 -7.42
C ASP A 304 9.40 -36.39 -8.66
N GLY A 305 10.22 -36.74 -9.65
CA GLY A 305 9.73 -37.34 -10.90
C GLY A 305 9.02 -36.37 -11.84
N VAL A 306 8.89 -35.09 -11.47
CA VAL A 306 8.31 -34.07 -12.35
C VAL A 306 9.42 -33.45 -13.21
N SER A 307 9.25 -33.55 -14.53
CA SER A 307 10.12 -32.94 -15.55
C SER A 307 9.29 -32.08 -16.49
N ALA A 308 9.89 -31.05 -17.05
CA ALA A 308 9.30 -30.29 -18.14
C ALA A 308 9.27 -31.14 -19.42
N GLU A 309 8.12 -31.23 -20.08
CA GLU A 309 8.01 -31.95 -21.35
C GLU A 309 8.76 -31.17 -22.44
N SER A 310 9.73 -31.83 -23.09
CA SER A 310 10.48 -31.25 -24.21
C SER A 310 9.55 -31.05 -25.42
N GLY A 311 9.78 -29.99 -26.17
CA GLY A 311 9.01 -29.73 -27.39
C GLY A 311 7.81 -28.82 -27.21
N THR A 312 7.63 -28.19 -26.04
CA THR A 312 6.59 -27.17 -25.82
C THR A 312 7.21 -25.78 -25.65
N GLY A 313 6.60 -24.74 -26.17
CA GLY A 313 7.05 -23.34 -25.99
C GLY A 313 7.13 -22.88 -24.53
N TRP A 314 6.72 -23.74 -23.58
CA TRP A 314 6.75 -23.53 -22.12
C TRP A 314 7.90 -24.24 -21.42
N HIS A 315 8.66 -25.06 -22.13
CA HIS A 315 9.67 -25.95 -21.54
C HIS A 315 10.67 -25.19 -20.65
N TRP A 316 11.22 -24.07 -21.15
CA TRP A 316 12.17 -23.25 -20.44
C TRP A 316 11.61 -22.66 -19.12
N ALA A 317 10.35 -22.19 -19.14
CA ALA A 317 9.71 -21.61 -17.97
C ALA A 317 9.35 -22.69 -16.94
N ALA A 318 8.88 -23.86 -17.39
CA ALA A 318 8.59 -24.99 -16.55
C ALA A 318 9.86 -25.54 -15.87
N GLU A 319 10.95 -25.68 -16.61
CA GLU A 319 12.24 -26.12 -16.07
C GLU A 319 12.83 -25.10 -15.07
N SER A 320 12.77 -23.80 -15.41
CA SER A 320 13.16 -22.72 -14.52
C SER A 320 12.37 -22.74 -13.21
N LEU A 321 11.03 -22.92 -13.28
CA LEU A 321 10.17 -23.02 -12.11
C LEU A 321 10.57 -24.20 -11.20
N LEU A 322 10.79 -25.37 -11.76
CA LEU A 322 11.23 -26.55 -11.01
C LEU A 322 12.59 -26.34 -10.33
N SER A 323 13.52 -25.71 -11.04
CA SER A 323 14.85 -25.35 -10.49
C SER A 323 14.74 -24.38 -9.33
N GLN A 324 13.93 -23.34 -9.47
CA GLN A 324 13.67 -22.32 -8.44
C GLN A 324 13.01 -22.94 -7.20
N LEU A 325 12.01 -23.81 -7.37
CA LEU A 325 11.36 -24.51 -6.25
C LEU A 325 12.30 -25.43 -5.50
N ARG A 326 13.19 -26.14 -6.22
CA ARG A 326 14.24 -26.95 -5.60
C ARG A 326 15.26 -26.07 -4.84
N SER A 327 15.60 -24.90 -5.37
CA SER A 327 16.45 -23.91 -4.71
C SER A 327 15.78 -23.38 -3.42
N ALA A 328 14.53 -22.95 -3.49
CA ALA A 328 13.76 -22.49 -2.33
C ALA A 328 13.68 -23.57 -1.22
N SER A 329 13.48 -24.83 -1.61
CA SER A 329 13.45 -25.96 -0.66
C SER A 329 14.79 -26.12 0.08
N ARG A 330 15.93 -26.01 -0.63
CA ARG A 330 17.27 -26.08 -0.01
C ARG A 330 17.54 -24.90 0.92
N ILE A 331 17.11 -23.68 0.54
CA ILE A 331 17.28 -22.49 1.38
C ILE A 331 16.41 -22.60 2.64
N ALA A 332 15.15 -23.04 2.52
CA ALA A 332 14.26 -23.26 3.65
C ALA A 332 14.80 -24.32 4.63
N GLU A 333 15.47 -25.37 4.14
CA GLU A 333 16.15 -26.35 4.96
C GLU A 333 17.31 -25.73 5.76
N ARG A 334 18.16 -24.94 5.10
CA ARG A 334 19.25 -24.21 5.76
C ARG A 334 18.73 -23.22 6.80
N LEU A 335 17.62 -22.52 6.51
CA LEU A 335 16.95 -21.64 7.46
C LEU A 335 16.50 -22.40 8.71
N ASN A 336 15.91 -23.59 8.54
CA ASN A 336 15.45 -24.40 9.66
C ASN A 336 16.62 -25.03 10.45
N ALA A 337 17.73 -25.35 9.79
CA ALA A 337 18.95 -25.84 10.46
C ALA A 337 19.70 -24.72 11.21
N ALA A 338 19.61 -23.47 10.76
CA ALA A 338 20.23 -22.31 11.41
C ALA A 338 19.53 -21.90 12.71
N GLU A 339 18.33 -22.39 13.00
CA GLU A 339 17.67 -22.18 14.30
C GLU A 339 18.27 -23.10 15.38
N PRO A 340 18.63 -22.57 16.56
CA PRO A 340 19.14 -23.42 17.63
C PRO A 340 18.04 -24.33 18.15
N ARG A 341 18.33 -25.61 18.27
CA ARG A 341 17.64 -26.48 19.22
C ARG A 341 17.81 -25.85 20.59
N SER A 342 16.69 -25.62 21.29
CA SER A 342 16.56 -24.92 22.57
C SER A 342 17.83 -24.93 23.44
N GLY A 343 18.49 -23.79 23.66
CA GLY A 343 19.55 -23.63 24.66
C GLY A 343 20.76 -22.76 24.28
N GLN A 344 21.05 -22.50 23.01
CA GLN A 344 22.22 -21.69 22.63
C GLN A 344 21.80 -20.28 22.13
N ALA A 345 21.79 -19.31 23.04
CA ALA A 345 21.62 -17.91 22.71
C ALA A 345 22.91 -17.34 22.10
N GLY A 346 23.01 -17.39 20.77
CA GLY A 346 24.06 -16.65 20.06
C GLY A 346 23.72 -15.16 20.03
N ARG A 347 24.63 -14.31 20.50
CA ARG A 347 24.51 -12.84 20.40
C ARG A 347 24.66 -12.42 18.94
N GLY A 348 23.57 -11.99 18.32
CA GLY A 348 23.64 -11.28 17.03
C GLY A 348 24.28 -9.91 17.24
N SER A 349 25.24 -9.54 16.40
CA SER A 349 25.81 -8.20 16.41
C SER A 349 24.77 -7.17 15.95
N PRO A 350 24.60 -6.05 16.66
CA PRO A 350 23.70 -4.98 16.22
C PRO A 350 24.19 -4.40 14.90
N GLN A 351 23.43 -4.53 13.85
CA GLN A 351 23.76 -3.85 12.60
C GLN A 351 23.39 -2.36 12.68
N PRO A 352 24.21 -1.46 12.13
CA PRO A 352 23.92 -0.04 12.12
C PRO A 352 22.64 0.24 11.32
N ILE A 353 21.82 1.16 11.83
CA ILE A 353 20.64 1.68 11.14
C ILE A 353 21.11 2.27 9.81
N SER A 354 20.56 1.79 8.70
CA SER A 354 20.86 2.34 7.38
C SER A 354 20.57 3.86 7.39
N ARG A 355 21.62 4.62 7.16
CA ARG A 355 21.65 6.09 7.29
C ARG A 355 20.94 6.83 6.14
N SER A 356 20.34 6.09 5.21
CA SER A 356 19.89 6.61 3.91
C SER A 356 18.54 7.33 3.91
N TRP A 357 17.71 7.22 4.96
CA TRP A 357 16.37 7.81 4.96
C TRP A 357 16.31 9.33 5.25
N ARG A 358 17.34 9.88 5.90
CA ARG A 358 17.33 11.29 6.32
C ARG A 358 17.35 12.32 5.18
N PRO A 359 18.21 12.20 4.16
CA PRO A 359 18.20 13.15 3.05
C PRO A 359 16.90 13.08 2.24
N ASP A 360 16.37 11.90 1.99
CA ASP A 360 15.13 11.71 1.23
C ASP A 360 13.90 12.26 1.96
N ALA A 361 13.82 12.06 3.28
CA ALA A 361 12.74 12.60 4.10
C ALA A 361 12.72 14.13 4.11
N LEU A 362 13.90 14.77 4.23
CA LEU A 362 14.01 16.22 4.21
C LEU A 362 13.60 16.80 2.85
N LEU A 363 14.03 16.17 1.76
CA LEU A 363 13.65 16.56 0.41
C LEU A 363 12.14 16.42 0.20
N THR A 364 11.54 15.31 0.66
CA THR A 364 10.09 15.09 0.60
C THR A 364 9.32 16.16 1.38
N VAL A 365 9.76 16.49 2.60
CA VAL A 365 9.14 17.56 3.41
C VAL A 365 9.25 18.91 2.69
N ARG A 366 10.43 19.26 2.16
CA ARG A 366 10.62 20.53 1.41
C ARG A 366 9.73 20.60 0.18
N ALA A 367 9.62 19.51 -0.58
CA ALA A 367 8.74 19.42 -1.75
C ALA A 367 7.25 19.52 -1.35
N SER A 368 6.90 19.11 -0.13
CA SER A 368 5.53 19.14 0.39
C SER A 368 5.11 20.49 0.97
N LEU A 369 6.04 21.42 1.23
CA LEU A 369 5.72 22.74 1.81
C LEU A 369 4.98 23.67 0.84
N GLY A 370 5.10 23.43 -0.47
CA GLY A 370 4.47 24.27 -1.51
C GLY A 370 2.98 24.04 -1.65
N MET A 371 2.24 25.11 -1.98
CA MET A 371 0.80 25.04 -2.35
C MET A 371 0.55 24.24 -3.64
N SER A 372 1.57 24.01 -4.44
CA SER A 372 1.52 23.14 -5.62
C SER A 372 1.41 21.65 -5.26
N SER A 373 1.85 21.25 -4.05
CA SER A 373 1.80 19.87 -3.60
C SER A 373 0.43 19.53 -3.00
N GLU A 374 -0.07 18.29 -3.21
CA GLU A 374 -1.29 17.79 -2.57
C GLU A 374 -1.17 17.80 -1.04
N ALA A 375 -0.01 17.41 -0.53
CA ALA A 375 0.25 17.39 0.90
C ALA A 375 0.23 18.80 1.52
N GLY A 376 0.79 19.80 0.83
CA GLY A 376 0.75 21.19 1.29
C GLY A 376 -0.67 21.76 1.31
N ARG A 377 -1.46 21.52 0.26
CA ARG A 377 -2.87 21.92 0.23
C ARG A 377 -3.69 21.25 1.34
N HIS A 378 -3.51 19.94 1.53
CA HIS A 378 -4.18 19.23 2.62
C HIS A 378 -3.76 19.74 3.99
N ALA A 379 -2.47 19.99 4.22
CA ALA A 379 -1.94 20.51 5.48
C ALA A 379 -2.52 21.88 5.83
N LEU A 380 -2.59 22.78 4.83
CA LEU A 380 -3.19 24.11 5.03
C LEU A 380 -4.69 24.02 5.29
N ARG A 381 -5.43 23.20 4.53
CA ARG A 381 -6.86 22.95 4.76
C ARG A 381 -7.11 22.42 6.17
N LEU A 382 -6.34 21.43 6.60
CA LEU A 382 -6.43 20.85 7.95
C LEU A 382 -6.15 21.91 9.02
N ALA A 383 -5.11 22.74 8.83
CA ALA A 383 -4.71 23.79 9.77
C ALA A 383 -5.77 24.89 9.93
N VAL A 384 -6.29 25.40 8.80
CA VAL A 384 -7.34 26.42 8.80
C VAL A 384 -8.62 25.90 9.43
N LEU A 385 -9.04 24.69 9.05
CA LEU A 385 -10.27 24.09 9.57
C LEU A 385 -10.17 23.77 11.06
N ALA A 386 -9.04 23.22 11.51
CA ALA A 386 -8.82 22.90 12.91
C ALA A 386 -8.78 24.18 13.78
N ALA A 387 -8.15 25.26 13.30
CA ALA A 387 -8.16 26.55 13.98
C ALA A 387 -9.58 27.17 14.04
N LEU A 388 -10.34 27.12 12.94
CA LEU A 388 -11.74 27.57 12.90
C LEU A 388 -12.60 26.76 13.88
N ALA A 389 -12.42 25.45 13.92
CA ALA A 389 -13.13 24.58 14.85
C ALA A 389 -12.79 24.90 16.32
N GLU A 390 -11.54 25.27 16.61
CA GLU A 390 -11.14 25.69 17.95
C GLU A 390 -11.82 27.01 18.33
N VAL A 391 -11.92 27.98 17.40
CA VAL A 391 -12.69 29.21 17.63
C VAL A 391 -14.18 28.91 17.91
N ILE A 392 -14.79 28.00 17.11
CA ILE A 392 -16.18 27.58 17.32
C ILE A 392 -16.33 26.89 18.68
N ALA A 393 -15.39 26.01 19.05
CA ALA A 393 -15.42 25.33 20.33
C ALA A 393 -15.37 26.30 21.52
N GLN A 394 -14.52 27.33 21.45
CA GLN A 394 -14.41 28.37 22.48
C GLN A 394 -15.63 29.27 22.51
N ALA A 395 -16.17 29.67 21.35
CA ALA A 395 -17.31 30.56 21.25
C ALA A 395 -18.63 29.86 21.64
N SER A 396 -18.76 28.56 21.42
CA SER A 396 -20.01 27.82 21.71
C SER A 396 -20.26 27.56 23.18
N GLY A 397 -19.26 27.73 24.06
CA GLY A 397 -19.36 27.40 25.47
C GLY A 397 -19.66 25.93 25.78
N LEU A 398 -19.51 25.04 24.78
CA LEU A 398 -19.76 23.61 24.93
C LEU A 398 -18.76 23.00 25.92
N SER A 399 -19.27 22.30 26.94
CA SER A 399 -18.42 21.44 27.76
C SER A 399 -17.71 20.40 26.86
N HIS A 400 -16.40 20.30 26.95
CA HIS A 400 -15.63 19.39 26.11
C HIS A 400 -15.63 19.72 24.59
N GLY A 401 -15.69 21.02 24.22
CA GLY A 401 -15.68 21.46 22.81
C GLY A 401 -14.49 20.96 21.97
N TYR A 402 -13.39 20.56 22.60
CA TYR A 402 -12.23 19.95 21.94
C TYR A 402 -12.56 18.70 21.12
N TRP A 403 -13.70 18.03 21.33
CA TRP A 403 -14.15 16.92 20.50
C TRP A 403 -14.45 17.35 19.05
N ILE A 404 -14.84 18.61 18.82
CA ILE A 404 -15.05 19.13 17.47
C ILE A 404 -13.73 19.11 16.70
N VAL A 405 -12.68 19.69 17.29
CA VAL A 405 -11.36 19.80 16.69
C VAL A 405 -10.72 18.42 16.50
N LEU A 406 -10.81 17.57 17.52
CA LEU A 406 -10.29 16.21 17.49
C LEU A 406 -10.94 15.37 16.37
N THR A 407 -12.24 15.57 16.14
CA THR A 407 -12.95 14.88 15.06
C THR A 407 -12.43 15.29 13.69
N ILE A 408 -12.09 16.56 13.49
CA ILE A 408 -11.50 17.04 12.24
C ILE A 408 -10.17 16.35 11.95
N PHE A 409 -9.26 16.24 12.92
CA PHE A 409 -7.98 15.53 12.75
C PHE A 409 -8.15 14.07 12.35
N ILE A 410 -9.19 13.42 12.84
CA ILE A 410 -9.45 12.02 12.58
C ILE A 410 -10.17 11.80 11.24
N VAL A 411 -11.13 12.66 10.90
CA VAL A 411 -12.05 12.51 9.77
C VAL A 411 -11.47 13.09 8.49
N LEU A 412 -10.90 14.29 8.54
CA LEU A 412 -10.42 14.98 7.33
C LEU A 412 -9.23 14.25 6.71
N ARG A 413 -9.42 13.81 5.47
CA ARG A 413 -8.42 13.12 4.65
C ARG A 413 -8.10 13.94 3.40
N PRO A 414 -7.01 13.62 2.67
CA PRO A 414 -6.72 14.28 1.40
C PRO A 414 -7.85 14.11 0.37
N ASP A 415 -8.52 12.96 0.35
CA ASP A 415 -9.55 12.57 -0.62
C ASP A 415 -10.98 12.63 -0.04
N TYR A 416 -11.96 12.84 -0.94
CA TYR A 416 -13.37 13.00 -0.60
C TYR A 416 -13.99 11.75 -0.01
N SER A 417 -13.86 10.63 -0.72
CA SER A 417 -14.48 9.36 -0.36
C SER A 417 -14.04 8.88 1.02
N SER A 418 -12.73 8.90 1.30
CA SER A 418 -12.21 8.55 2.62
C SER A 418 -12.67 9.49 3.71
N THR A 419 -12.83 10.81 3.44
CA THR A 419 -13.32 11.78 4.41
C THR A 419 -14.78 11.51 4.75
N LEU A 420 -15.64 11.36 3.74
CA LEU A 420 -17.07 11.09 3.93
C LEU A 420 -17.28 9.75 4.66
N TYR A 421 -16.63 8.70 4.17
CA TYR A 421 -16.77 7.35 4.72
C TYR A 421 -16.31 7.27 6.17
N ARG A 422 -15.14 7.84 6.45
CA ARG A 422 -14.59 7.90 7.82
C ARG A 422 -15.43 8.75 8.75
N GLY A 423 -16.01 9.84 8.25
CA GLY A 423 -16.94 10.69 9.00
C GLY A 423 -18.21 9.94 9.41
N LEU A 424 -18.82 9.22 8.48
CA LEU A 424 -20.02 8.41 8.75
C LEU A 424 -19.72 7.27 9.74
N GLN A 425 -18.64 6.52 9.53
CA GLN A 425 -18.23 5.46 10.47
C GLN A 425 -17.91 6.02 11.85
N ARG A 426 -17.26 7.19 11.93
CA ARG A 426 -16.96 7.87 13.20
C ARG A 426 -18.23 8.27 13.92
N ALA A 427 -19.19 8.88 13.22
CA ALA A 427 -20.46 9.31 13.80
C ALA A 427 -21.27 8.10 14.31
N ALA A 428 -21.48 7.09 13.46
CA ALA A 428 -22.19 5.87 13.82
C ALA A 428 -21.53 5.13 14.99
N GLY A 429 -20.19 4.95 14.93
CA GLY A 429 -19.44 4.31 16.00
C GLY A 429 -19.45 5.10 17.31
N THR A 430 -19.50 6.45 17.25
CA THR A 430 -19.62 7.27 18.45
C THR A 430 -21.01 7.13 19.07
N VAL A 431 -22.08 7.09 18.27
CA VAL A 431 -23.46 6.88 18.78
C VAL A 431 -23.56 5.51 19.48
N ALA A 432 -23.17 4.44 18.78
CA ALA A 432 -23.24 3.10 19.33
C ALA A 432 -22.34 2.93 20.57
N GLY A 433 -21.10 3.44 20.53
CA GLY A 433 -20.15 3.35 21.63
C GLY A 433 -20.53 4.21 22.85
N ALA A 434 -21.13 5.39 22.64
CA ALA A 434 -21.65 6.22 23.72
C ALA A 434 -22.83 5.52 24.42
N GLY A 435 -23.76 4.97 23.64
CA GLY A 435 -24.86 4.18 24.18
C GLY A 435 -24.39 2.96 24.98
N LEU A 436 -23.41 2.22 24.43
CA LEU A 436 -22.79 1.08 25.12
C LEU A 436 -22.13 1.52 26.43
N GLY A 437 -21.32 2.59 26.42
CA GLY A 437 -20.61 3.07 27.60
C GLY A 437 -21.55 3.56 28.70
N VAL A 438 -22.59 4.31 28.36
CA VAL A 438 -23.62 4.73 29.34
C VAL A 438 -24.31 3.51 29.92
N ALA A 439 -24.81 2.59 29.09
CA ALA A 439 -25.45 1.35 29.53
C ALA A 439 -24.55 0.53 30.46
N THR A 440 -23.28 0.40 30.10
CA THR A 440 -22.29 -0.34 30.89
C THR A 440 -22.08 0.30 32.25
N VAL A 441 -21.89 1.62 32.35
CA VAL A 441 -21.72 2.33 33.64
C VAL A 441 -22.96 2.18 34.53
N LEU A 442 -24.16 2.28 33.93
CA LEU A 442 -25.42 2.10 34.69
C LEU A 442 -25.60 0.66 35.21
N LEU A 443 -25.25 -0.36 34.40
CA LEU A 443 -25.37 -1.77 34.77
C LEU A 443 -24.36 -2.18 35.85
N VAL A 444 -23.14 -1.66 35.79
CA VAL A 444 -22.03 -2.02 36.70
C VAL A 444 -22.14 -1.33 38.04
N LYS A 445 -23.08 -0.41 38.25
CA LYS A 445 -23.33 0.32 39.50
C LYS A 445 -22.06 0.94 40.10
N VAL A 446 -21.15 1.45 39.29
CA VAL A 446 -19.91 2.16 39.66
C VAL A 446 -18.94 1.36 40.50
N SER A 447 -18.93 0.02 40.46
CA SER A 447 -17.91 -0.79 41.08
C SER A 447 -16.55 -0.53 40.43
N LEU A 448 -15.56 -0.07 41.19
CA LEU A 448 -14.20 0.23 40.71
C LEU A 448 -13.57 -0.93 39.94
N THR A 449 -13.66 -2.14 40.48
CA THR A 449 -13.11 -3.36 39.86
C THR A 449 -13.80 -3.68 38.54
N ALA A 450 -15.14 -3.53 38.50
CA ALA A 450 -15.91 -3.81 37.30
C ALA A 450 -15.64 -2.74 36.18
N LEU A 451 -15.49 -1.47 36.56
CA LEU A 451 -15.10 -0.42 35.60
C LEU A 451 -13.72 -0.69 34.98
N VAL A 452 -12.73 -1.08 35.80
CA VAL A 452 -11.39 -1.47 35.31
C VAL A 452 -11.46 -2.69 34.40
N PHE A 453 -12.29 -3.67 34.71
CA PHE A 453 -12.50 -4.84 33.86
C PHE A 453 -13.12 -4.45 32.49
N VAL A 454 -14.14 -3.59 32.50
CA VAL A 454 -14.75 -3.09 31.26
C VAL A 454 -13.73 -2.30 30.44
N ILE A 455 -12.96 -1.42 31.06
CA ILE A 455 -11.86 -0.70 30.41
C ILE A 455 -10.90 -1.68 29.72
N ALA A 456 -10.55 -2.79 30.39
CA ALA A 456 -9.68 -3.81 29.82
C ALA A 456 -10.30 -4.47 28.58
N VAL A 457 -11.56 -4.89 28.68
CA VAL A 457 -12.28 -5.55 27.56
C VAL A 457 -12.44 -4.60 26.38
N SER A 458 -12.87 -3.35 26.61
CA SER A 458 -13.05 -2.35 25.56
C SER A 458 -11.75 -2.00 24.86
N LEU A 459 -10.64 -1.90 25.62
CA LEU A 459 -9.32 -1.66 25.03
C LEU A 459 -8.81 -2.84 24.21
N VAL A 460 -8.94 -4.07 24.70
CA VAL A 460 -8.57 -5.27 23.94
C VAL A 460 -9.36 -5.31 22.64
N ALA A 461 -10.67 -5.10 22.70
CA ALA A 461 -11.54 -5.06 21.52
C ALA A 461 -11.15 -3.92 20.57
N ALA A 462 -10.97 -2.69 21.08
CA ALA A 462 -10.57 -1.55 20.25
C ALA A 462 -9.24 -1.79 19.52
N TYR A 463 -8.22 -2.29 20.25
CA TYR A 463 -6.92 -2.62 19.65
C TYR A 463 -7.01 -3.78 18.64
N ALA A 464 -7.81 -4.81 18.92
CA ALA A 464 -7.94 -5.99 18.06
C ALA A 464 -8.56 -5.63 16.70
N VAL A 465 -9.58 -4.75 16.70
CA VAL A 465 -10.28 -4.36 15.46
C VAL A 465 -9.70 -3.12 14.79
N PHE A 466 -8.71 -2.45 15.39
CA PHE A 466 -8.15 -1.18 14.90
C PHE A 466 -7.68 -1.20 13.46
N THR A 467 -7.08 -2.31 13.02
CA THR A 467 -6.55 -2.48 11.66
C THR A 467 -7.55 -3.10 10.69
N VAL A 468 -8.63 -3.69 11.21
CA VAL A 468 -9.59 -4.50 10.44
C VAL A 468 -10.88 -3.71 10.15
N ASN A 469 -11.46 -3.07 11.18
CA ASN A 469 -12.74 -2.39 11.04
C ASN A 469 -12.81 -1.10 11.85
N TYR A 470 -12.84 0.04 11.14
CA TYR A 470 -12.82 1.35 11.79
C TYR A 470 -14.12 1.68 12.56
N LEU A 471 -15.29 1.18 12.10
CA LEU A 471 -16.56 1.38 12.79
C LEU A 471 -16.53 0.72 14.18
N LEU A 472 -16.16 -0.56 14.26
CA LEU A 472 -16.05 -1.27 15.53
C LEU A 472 -14.99 -0.67 16.43
N TYR A 473 -13.85 -0.24 15.85
CA TYR A 473 -12.85 0.51 16.60
C TYR A 473 -13.44 1.78 17.23
N ALA A 474 -14.23 2.54 16.49
CA ALA A 474 -14.86 3.77 16.99
C ALA A 474 -15.89 3.48 18.11
N VAL A 475 -16.63 2.35 18.04
CA VAL A 475 -17.53 1.88 19.09
C VAL A 475 -16.75 1.61 20.37
N PHE A 476 -15.79 0.69 20.36
CA PHE A 476 -15.06 0.29 21.56
C PHE A 476 -14.17 1.39 22.14
N LEU A 477 -13.58 2.24 21.28
CA LEU A 477 -12.83 3.40 21.76
C LEU A 477 -13.74 4.42 22.44
N THR A 478 -14.97 4.60 21.95
CA THR A 478 -15.93 5.53 22.58
C THR A 478 -16.42 4.98 23.89
N ASP A 479 -16.77 3.70 23.96
CA ASP A 479 -17.12 2.98 25.19
C ASP A 479 -15.99 3.13 26.24
N PHE A 480 -14.75 2.80 25.86
CA PHE A 480 -13.58 3.00 26.71
C PHE A 480 -13.49 4.42 27.29
N VAL A 481 -13.67 5.45 26.44
CA VAL A 481 -13.55 6.85 26.91
C VAL A 481 -14.67 7.21 27.89
N VAL A 482 -15.92 6.81 27.64
CA VAL A 482 -17.04 7.06 28.56
C VAL A 482 -16.81 6.39 29.91
N VAL A 483 -16.41 5.11 29.91
CA VAL A 483 -16.13 4.35 31.13
C VAL A 483 -14.92 4.92 31.88
N MET A 484 -13.86 5.34 31.15
CA MET A 484 -12.69 5.97 31.76
C MET A 484 -12.99 7.30 32.43
N LEU A 485 -13.86 8.14 31.84
CA LEU A 485 -14.29 9.38 32.44
C LEU A 485 -15.22 9.14 33.63
N ALA A 486 -16.08 8.12 33.59
CA ALA A 486 -16.87 7.68 34.73
C ALA A 486 -15.98 7.19 35.91
N LEU A 487 -14.89 6.48 35.62
CA LEU A 487 -13.87 6.10 36.61
C LEU A 487 -13.23 7.31 37.30
N LEU A 488 -13.12 8.45 36.58
CA LEU A 488 -12.65 9.73 37.12
C LEU A 488 -13.74 10.55 37.84
N GLY A 489 -14.93 9.99 38.02
CA GLY A 489 -16.06 10.65 38.68
C GLY A 489 -16.88 11.61 37.83
N LEU A 490 -16.66 11.64 36.50
CA LEU A 490 -17.46 12.45 35.60
C LEU A 490 -18.76 11.72 35.23
N PRO A 491 -19.92 12.41 35.21
CA PRO A 491 -21.17 11.76 34.87
C PRO A 491 -21.19 11.31 33.40
N PRO A 492 -21.66 10.07 33.12
CA PRO A 492 -21.56 9.48 31.78
C PRO A 492 -22.45 10.17 30.75
N ASP A 493 -23.68 10.57 31.13
CA ASP A 493 -24.65 11.12 30.18
C ASP A 493 -24.22 12.46 29.55
N PRO A 494 -23.83 13.52 30.32
CA PRO A 494 -23.35 14.76 29.73
C PRO A 494 -22.08 14.57 28.88
N THR A 495 -21.22 13.68 29.32
CA THR A 495 -19.98 13.33 28.58
C THR A 495 -20.29 12.69 27.22
N ALA A 496 -21.21 11.73 27.20
CA ALA A 496 -21.66 11.07 25.98
C ALA A 496 -22.33 12.08 25.01
N VAL A 497 -23.23 12.94 25.53
CA VAL A 497 -23.91 13.96 24.72
C VAL A 497 -22.93 14.98 24.14
N ALA A 498 -21.99 15.49 24.94
CA ALA A 498 -20.96 16.42 24.46
C ALA A 498 -20.10 15.81 23.34
N ARG A 499 -19.77 14.52 23.46
CA ARG A 499 -19.03 13.76 22.46
C ARG A 499 -19.82 13.57 21.17
N LEU A 500 -21.12 13.26 21.25
CA LEU A 500 -22.02 13.15 20.10
C LEU A 500 -22.12 14.48 19.33
N ILE A 501 -22.39 15.58 20.03
CA ILE A 501 -22.48 16.91 19.46
C ILE A 501 -21.14 17.29 18.80
N GLY A 502 -20.02 17.14 19.52
CA GLY A 502 -18.70 17.47 19.00
C GLY A 502 -18.31 16.63 17.77
N THR A 503 -18.66 15.34 17.76
CA THR A 503 -18.41 14.47 16.59
C THR A 503 -19.30 14.87 15.42
N GLY A 504 -20.58 15.20 15.65
CA GLY A 504 -21.49 15.64 14.60
C GLY A 504 -21.05 16.95 13.93
N ILE A 505 -20.75 17.98 14.75
CA ILE A 505 -20.24 19.27 14.26
C ILE A 505 -18.90 19.09 13.54
N GLY A 506 -17.95 18.38 14.13
CA GLY A 506 -16.62 18.16 13.53
C GLY A 506 -16.68 17.40 12.21
N THR A 507 -17.56 16.38 12.10
CA THR A 507 -17.79 15.65 10.85
C THR A 507 -18.44 16.56 9.79
N GLY A 508 -19.45 17.33 10.16
CA GLY A 508 -20.10 18.28 9.26
C GLY A 508 -19.14 19.33 8.73
N LEU A 509 -18.31 19.91 9.60
CA LEU A 509 -17.27 20.87 9.21
C LEU A 509 -16.21 20.25 8.28
N ALA A 510 -15.80 19.00 8.53
CA ALA A 510 -14.82 18.30 7.67
C ALA A 510 -15.38 18.06 6.27
N ILE A 511 -16.65 17.65 6.15
CA ILE A 511 -17.33 17.46 4.86
C ILE A 511 -17.52 18.82 4.15
N LEU A 512 -17.98 19.84 4.87
CA LEU A 512 -18.18 21.19 4.31
C LEU A 512 -16.87 21.79 3.80
N ALA A 513 -15.78 21.65 4.55
CA ALA A 513 -14.47 22.14 4.13
C ALA A 513 -13.96 21.43 2.86
N TYR A 514 -14.26 20.14 2.70
CA TYR A 514 -13.94 19.45 1.47
C TYR A 514 -14.76 19.97 0.28
N LEU A 515 -16.05 20.22 0.48
CA LEU A 515 -16.93 20.77 -0.56
C LEU A 515 -16.52 22.19 -0.98
N LEU A 516 -16.08 23.02 -0.02
CA LEU A 516 -15.63 24.39 -0.28
C LEU A 516 -14.22 24.48 -0.89
N TRP A 517 -13.36 23.53 -0.57
CA TRP A 517 -11.98 23.48 -1.05
C TRP A 517 -11.59 22.06 -1.50
N PRO A 518 -12.18 21.57 -2.59
CA PRO A 518 -11.97 20.22 -3.05
C PRO A 518 -10.56 20.04 -3.64
N THR A 519 -9.99 18.86 -3.40
CA THR A 519 -8.80 18.37 -4.11
C THR A 519 -9.24 17.13 -4.89
N TRP A 520 -9.74 17.35 -6.11
CA TRP A 520 -10.21 16.25 -6.94
C TRP A 520 -9.05 15.42 -7.45
N GLU A 521 -9.15 14.11 -7.29
CA GLU A 521 -8.14 13.14 -7.73
C GLU A 521 -8.04 13.12 -9.25
N GLY A 522 -9.13 13.38 -9.98
CA GLY A 522 -9.18 13.41 -11.44
C GLY A 522 -8.13 14.32 -12.07
N THR A 523 -7.72 15.41 -11.41
CA THR A 523 -6.68 16.32 -11.90
C THR A 523 -5.27 15.79 -11.70
N SER A 524 -5.03 14.93 -10.72
CA SER A 524 -3.72 14.37 -10.41
C SER A 524 -3.53 12.95 -10.95
N ALA A 525 -4.63 12.25 -11.23
CA ALA A 525 -4.62 10.88 -11.73
C ALA A 525 -3.91 10.77 -13.08
N ALA A 526 -4.19 11.69 -14.01
CA ALA A 526 -3.56 11.71 -15.33
C ALA A 526 -2.03 11.75 -15.24
N GLU A 527 -1.46 12.62 -14.40
CA GLU A 527 -0.01 12.68 -14.19
C GLU A 527 0.54 11.43 -13.51
N LYS A 528 -0.22 10.80 -12.60
CA LYS A 528 0.21 9.54 -11.97
C LYS A 528 0.25 8.40 -12.98
N PHE A 529 -0.75 8.31 -13.87
CA PHE A 529 -0.74 7.33 -14.96
C PHE A 529 0.35 7.61 -15.97
N ALA A 530 0.60 8.88 -16.34
CA ALA A 530 1.73 9.25 -17.20
C ALA A 530 3.06 8.76 -16.63
N ARG A 531 3.29 8.95 -15.33
CA ARG A 531 4.49 8.43 -14.65
C ARG A 531 4.61 6.91 -14.67
N VAL A 532 3.48 6.17 -14.61
CA VAL A 532 3.50 4.70 -14.78
C VAL A 532 4.01 4.33 -16.14
N ILE A 533 3.44 4.94 -17.19
CA ILE A 533 3.80 4.64 -18.57
C ILE A 533 5.28 4.98 -18.83
N ASP A 534 5.76 6.15 -18.42
CA ASP A 534 7.18 6.54 -18.52
C ASP A 534 8.12 5.57 -17.80
N ALA A 535 7.79 5.19 -16.56
CA ALA A 535 8.63 4.31 -15.76
C ALA A 535 8.68 2.89 -16.34
N GLN A 536 7.54 2.38 -16.83
CA GLN A 536 7.45 1.08 -17.48
C GLN A 536 8.15 1.08 -18.84
N GLY A 537 8.00 2.13 -19.65
CA GLY A 537 8.70 2.29 -20.93
C GLY A 537 10.22 2.36 -20.75
N THR A 538 10.68 3.13 -19.75
CA THR A 538 12.12 3.20 -19.42
C THR A 538 12.67 1.85 -18.97
N TYR A 539 11.93 1.11 -18.17
CA TYR A 539 12.34 -0.24 -17.73
C TYR A 539 12.32 -1.24 -18.88
N GLY A 540 11.29 -1.21 -19.75
CA GLY A 540 11.18 -2.07 -20.93
C GLY A 540 12.33 -1.87 -21.90
N ARG A 541 12.65 -0.62 -22.22
CA ARG A 541 13.81 -0.26 -23.04
C ARG A 541 15.12 -0.79 -22.46
N ALA A 542 15.30 -0.67 -21.13
CA ALA A 542 16.50 -1.15 -20.47
C ALA A 542 16.59 -2.68 -20.51
N LEU A 543 15.49 -3.41 -20.38
CA LEU A 543 15.44 -4.87 -20.49
C LEU A 543 15.76 -5.36 -21.89
N LEU A 544 15.19 -4.75 -22.93
CA LEU A 544 15.44 -5.10 -24.33
C LEU A 544 16.93 -4.94 -24.68
N ARG A 545 17.55 -3.84 -24.22
CA ARG A 545 19.00 -3.62 -24.42
C ARG A 545 19.87 -4.56 -23.60
N ALA A 546 19.45 -4.89 -22.37
CA ALA A 546 20.20 -5.80 -21.50
C ALA A 546 20.24 -7.24 -22.05
N TYR A 547 19.28 -7.64 -22.88
CA TYR A 547 19.25 -8.98 -23.47
C TYR A 547 20.51 -9.28 -24.28
N THR A 548 20.97 -8.33 -25.11
CA THR A 548 22.13 -8.49 -25.99
C THR A 548 23.43 -7.92 -25.43
N ARG A 549 23.38 -7.13 -24.35
CA ARG A 549 24.55 -6.45 -23.76
C ARG A 549 24.66 -6.70 -22.25
N PRO A 550 25.10 -7.90 -21.83
CA PRO A 550 25.25 -8.19 -20.40
C PRO A 550 26.45 -7.42 -19.82
N GLY A 551 26.18 -6.42 -18.99
CA GLY A 551 27.19 -5.67 -18.25
C GLY A 551 26.81 -5.55 -16.78
N ASP A 552 27.78 -5.66 -15.84
CA ASP A 552 27.53 -5.60 -14.37
C ASP A 552 26.82 -4.34 -13.89
N THR A 553 27.07 -3.21 -14.58
CA THR A 553 26.42 -1.91 -14.27
C THR A 553 24.95 -1.88 -14.66
N GLU A 554 24.58 -2.64 -15.69
CA GLU A 554 23.21 -2.73 -16.22
C GLU A 554 22.29 -3.50 -15.24
N VAL A 555 22.75 -4.58 -14.64
CA VAL A 555 21.96 -5.42 -13.72
C VAL A 555 21.52 -4.62 -12.48
N SER A 556 22.43 -3.86 -11.87
CA SER A 556 22.11 -2.99 -10.72
C SER A 556 21.10 -1.90 -11.09
N ARG A 557 21.19 -1.36 -12.31
CA ARG A 557 20.29 -0.36 -12.84
C ARG A 557 18.89 -0.93 -13.10
N LEU A 558 18.78 -2.15 -13.64
CA LEU A 558 17.51 -2.83 -13.88
C LEU A 558 16.67 -2.95 -12.59
N GLY A 559 17.29 -3.34 -11.47
CA GLY A 559 16.62 -3.42 -10.19
C GLY A 559 16.04 -2.07 -9.71
N THR A 560 16.77 -0.97 -9.93
CA THR A 560 16.29 0.38 -9.58
C THR A 560 15.12 0.83 -10.46
N LEU A 561 15.19 0.56 -11.78
CA LEU A 561 14.13 0.87 -12.73
C LEU A 561 12.87 0.04 -12.47
N GLN A 562 13.01 -1.24 -12.18
CA GLN A 562 11.90 -2.11 -11.79
C GLN A 562 11.19 -1.59 -10.55
N LEU A 563 11.95 -1.18 -9.53
CA LEU A 563 11.38 -0.60 -8.31
C LEU A 563 10.65 0.72 -8.59
N ALA A 564 11.20 1.58 -9.46
CA ALA A 564 10.57 2.83 -9.86
C ALA A 564 9.24 2.59 -10.59
N ALA A 565 9.22 1.68 -11.57
CA ALA A 565 8.01 1.30 -12.31
C ALA A 565 6.93 0.71 -11.38
N ARG A 566 7.34 -0.13 -10.40
CA ARG A 566 6.43 -0.69 -9.41
C ARG A 566 5.82 0.38 -8.50
N ARG A 567 6.63 1.32 -8.00
CA ARG A 567 6.15 2.44 -7.16
C ARG A 567 5.16 3.31 -7.91
N ALA A 568 5.51 3.71 -9.14
CA ALA A 568 4.62 4.51 -9.98
C ALA A 568 3.28 3.81 -10.20
N ARG A 569 3.28 2.50 -10.47
CA ARG A 569 2.05 1.71 -10.64
C ARG A 569 1.20 1.68 -9.36
N SER A 570 1.81 1.41 -8.21
CA SER A 570 1.08 1.39 -6.93
C SER A 570 0.45 2.75 -6.61
N ASP A 571 1.13 3.86 -6.93
CA ASP A 571 0.61 5.21 -6.74
C ASP A 571 -0.59 5.49 -7.66
N ALA A 572 -0.54 5.02 -8.92
CA ALA A 572 -1.63 5.18 -9.88
C ALA A 572 -2.84 4.29 -9.54
N GLU A 573 -2.63 3.05 -9.09
CA GLU A 573 -3.69 2.16 -8.59
C GLU A 573 -4.42 2.76 -7.39
N ALA A 574 -3.66 3.30 -6.44
CA ALA A 574 -4.23 4.03 -5.30
C ALA A 574 -5.05 5.25 -5.74
N SER A 575 -4.58 5.94 -6.80
CA SER A 575 -5.27 7.09 -7.41
C SER A 575 -6.57 6.66 -8.10
N ALA A 576 -6.55 5.57 -8.89
CA ALA A 576 -7.74 5.02 -9.53
C ALA A 576 -8.81 4.59 -8.52
N ASN A 577 -8.40 3.96 -7.43
CA ASN A 577 -9.30 3.56 -6.35
C ASN A 577 -9.95 4.77 -5.65
N ARG A 578 -9.23 5.87 -5.46
CA ARG A 578 -9.79 7.12 -4.91
C ARG A 578 -10.75 7.78 -5.89
N LEU A 579 -10.37 7.82 -7.17
CA LEU A 579 -11.19 8.38 -8.24
C LEU A 579 -12.53 7.66 -8.41
N ALA A 580 -12.55 6.34 -8.21
CA ALA A 580 -13.79 5.55 -8.25
C ALA A 580 -14.80 5.96 -7.16
N GLY A 581 -14.36 6.56 -6.07
CA GLY A 581 -15.22 7.08 -4.99
C GLY A 581 -15.52 8.60 -5.09
N GLU A 582 -15.08 9.27 -6.16
CA GLU A 582 -15.38 10.69 -6.38
C GLU A 582 -16.53 10.85 -7.39
N PRO A 583 -17.32 11.92 -7.27
CA PRO A 583 -18.23 12.34 -8.34
C PRO A 583 -17.42 12.56 -9.63
N GLU A 584 -17.98 12.20 -10.79
CA GLU A 584 -17.28 12.35 -12.07
C GLU A 584 -16.84 13.80 -12.32
N HIS A 585 -15.52 14.00 -12.39
CA HIS A 585 -14.90 15.29 -12.70
C HIS A 585 -13.79 15.10 -13.77
N PRO A 586 -13.79 15.92 -14.84
CA PRO A 586 -12.70 15.90 -15.80
C PRO A 586 -11.35 16.28 -15.15
N PRO A 587 -10.18 15.87 -15.70
CA PRO A 587 -10.04 15.32 -17.06
C PRO A 587 -10.17 13.80 -17.18
N MET A 588 -10.08 13.03 -16.08
CA MET A 588 -10.07 11.57 -16.12
C MET A 588 -11.33 10.97 -15.46
N SER A 589 -12.00 10.07 -16.17
CA SER A 589 -13.10 9.28 -15.61
C SER A 589 -12.61 8.04 -14.83
N ALA A 590 -13.44 7.54 -13.93
CA ALA A 590 -13.13 6.30 -13.21
C ALA A 590 -12.97 5.09 -14.17
N SER A 591 -13.76 5.04 -15.24
CA SER A 591 -13.68 3.98 -16.27
C SER A 591 -12.35 4.03 -17.03
N THR A 592 -11.89 5.23 -17.45
CA THR A 592 -10.59 5.43 -18.09
C THR A 592 -9.45 5.03 -17.14
N ALA A 593 -9.51 5.45 -15.88
CA ALA A 593 -8.51 5.07 -14.88
C ALA A 593 -8.44 3.55 -14.66
N LEU A 594 -9.59 2.86 -14.67
CA LEU A 594 -9.65 1.40 -14.54
C LEU A 594 -9.06 0.70 -15.77
N ALA A 595 -9.36 1.20 -16.98
CA ALA A 595 -8.80 0.68 -18.23
C ALA A 595 -7.27 0.86 -18.29
N LEU A 596 -6.76 2.04 -17.90
CA LEU A 596 -5.33 2.31 -17.80
C LEU A 596 -4.64 1.47 -16.71
N THR A 597 -5.31 1.22 -15.60
CA THR A 597 -4.81 0.30 -14.56
C THR A 597 -4.64 -1.10 -15.13
N SER A 598 -5.64 -1.60 -15.86
CA SER A 598 -5.59 -2.93 -16.49
C SER A 598 -4.49 -3.01 -17.55
N ALA A 599 -4.32 -1.97 -18.38
CA ALA A 599 -3.24 -1.89 -19.37
C ALA A 599 -1.86 -1.84 -18.68
N GLY A 600 -1.70 -1.02 -17.63
CA GLY A 600 -0.48 -0.93 -16.83
C GLY A 600 -0.09 -2.25 -16.15
N HIS A 601 -1.07 -3.07 -15.74
CA HIS A 601 -0.81 -4.42 -15.25
C HIS A 601 -0.31 -5.34 -16.36
N ARG A 602 -0.91 -5.31 -17.56
CA ARG A 602 -0.46 -6.11 -18.71
C ARG A 602 0.96 -5.75 -19.12
N ILE A 603 1.29 -4.45 -19.21
CA ILE A 603 2.66 -4.00 -19.48
C ILE A 603 3.61 -4.55 -18.40
N ALA A 604 3.24 -4.44 -17.13
CA ALA A 604 4.07 -4.93 -16.03
C ALA A 604 4.29 -6.46 -16.10
N GLN A 605 3.28 -7.23 -16.47
CA GLN A 605 3.40 -8.68 -16.67
C GLN A 605 4.37 -9.01 -17.81
N ALA A 606 4.21 -8.34 -18.95
CA ALA A 606 5.11 -8.48 -20.10
C ALA A 606 6.57 -8.15 -19.74
N LEU A 607 6.79 -7.07 -18.98
CA LEU A 607 8.12 -6.68 -18.50
C LEU A 607 8.72 -7.69 -17.50
N ILE A 608 7.90 -8.34 -16.66
CA ILE A 608 8.36 -9.40 -15.77
C ILE A 608 8.80 -10.63 -16.59
N THR A 609 8.01 -11.02 -17.59
CA THR A 609 8.33 -12.11 -18.51
C THR A 609 9.62 -11.82 -19.28
N LEU A 610 9.76 -10.60 -19.81
CA LEU A 610 10.98 -10.15 -20.50
C LEU A 610 12.19 -10.20 -19.54
N GLY A 611 12.04 -9.75 -18.31
CA GLY A 611 13.09 -9.82 -17.29
C GLY A 611 13.52 -11.24 -16.95
N ALA A 612 12.58 -12.18 -16.91
CA ALA A 612 12.86 -13.60 -16.74
C ALA A 612 13.64 -14.17 -17.95
N ALA A 613 13.23 -13.82 -19.18
CA ALA A 613 13.95 -14.21 -20.39
C ALA A 613 15.39 -13.67 -20.41
N VAL A 614 15.62 -12.40 -20.06
CA VAL A 614 16.95 -11.80 -19.93
C VAL A 614 17.81 -12.55 -18.91
N THR A 615 17.24 -12.88 -17.75
CA THR A 615 17.98 -13.58 -16.67
C THR A 615 18.38 -15.00 -17.09
N THR A 616 17.49 -15.71 -17.78
CA THR A 616 17.74 -17.08 -18.27
C THR A 616 18.80 -17.07 -19.37
N HIS A 617 18.69 -16.14 -20.33
CA HIS A 617 19.64 -15.98 -21.43
C HIS A 617 21.07 -15.73 -20.91
N HIS A 618 21.22 -14.82 -19.92
CA HIS A 618 22.55 -14.57 -19.33
C HIS A 618 23.11 -15.76 -18.54
N ALA A 619 22.27 -16.66 -18.05
CA ALA A 619 22.72 -17.86 -17.35
C ALA A 619 23.21 -18.95 -18.28
N SER A 620 22.69 -19.01 -19.52
CA SER A 620 23.03 -20.09 -20.49
C SER A 620 24.29 -19.84 -21.28
N LYS A 621 24.85 -18.61 -21.26
CA LYS A 621 26.13 -18.24 -21.97
C LYS A 621 26.13 -18.51 -23.49
N THR A 622 25.02 -18.51 -24.17
CA THR A 622 24.92 -18.64 -25.62
C THR A 622 25.17 -17.29 -26.31
N SER A 623 26.37 -17.03 -26.81
CA SER A 623 26.78 -15.69 -27.26
C SER A 623 26.90 -15.50 -28.78
N SER A 624 26.64 -16.51 -29.62
CA SER A 624 26.87 -16.37 -31.08
C SER A 624 25.78 -15.62 -31.84
N ASP A 625 24.53 -15.69 -31.38
CA ASP A 625 23.39 -15.13 -32.10
C ASP A 625 22.98 -13.70 -31.59
N ASP A 626 23.53 -13.28 -30.46
CA ASP A 626 23.20 -12.00 -29.83
C ASP A 626 23.55 -10.79 -30.70
N ALA A 627 24.66 -10.84 -31.42
CA ALA A 627 25.10 -9.75 -32.27
C ALA A 627 24.18 -9.52 -33.47
N ALA A 628 23.52 -10.55 -33.95
CA ALA A 628 22.56 -10.46 -35.05
C ALA A 628 21.21 -9.87 -34.63
N LEU A 629 20.76 -10.13 -33.41
CA LEU A 629 19.50 -9.63 -32.85
C LEU A 629 19.61 -8.21 -32.28
N GLN A 630 20.82 -7.73 -32.00
CA GLN A 630 21.04 -6.46 -31.32
C GLN A 630 20.45 -5.23 -32.04
N PRO A 631 20.61 -5.04 -33.38
CA PRO A 631 20.03 -3.89 -34.06
C PRO A 631 18.50 -3.85 -33.99
N ASP A 632 17.88 -5.00 -34.17
CA ASP A 632 16.41 -5.13 -34.17
C ASP A 632 15.80 -4.90 -32.79
N LEU A 633 16.46 -5.40 -31.74
CA LEU A 633 16.05 -5.15 -30.35
C LEU A 633 16.30 -3.70 -29.93
N ASP A 634 17.33 -3.03 -30.46
CA ASP A 634 17.56 -1.60 -30.23
C ASP A 634 16.50 -0.74 -30.93
N GLU A 635 16.04 -1.13 -32.15
CA GLU A 635 14.95 -0.49 -32.86
C GLU A 635 13.62 -0.64 -32.10
N LEU A 636 13.26 -1.87 -31.71
CA LEU A 636 12.08 -2.12 -30.90
C LEU A 636 12.12 -1.37 -29.54
N ALA A 637 13.28 -1.31 -28.89
CA ALA A 637 13.46 -0.56 -27.65
C ALA A 637 13.23 0.95 -27.84
N THR A 638 13.59 1.49 -29.01
CA THR A 638 13.36 2.87 -29.37
C THR A 638 11.88 3.13 -29.65
N GLY A 639 11.23 2.25 -30.42
CA GLY A 639 9.80 2.31 -30.69
C GLY A 639 8.95 2.22 -29.42
N VAL A 640 9.28 1.31 -28.51
CA VAL A 640 8.62 1.20 -27.18
C VAL A 640 8.76 2.52 -26.40
N ALA A 641 9.95 3.14 -26.40
CA ALA A 641 10.15 4.42 -25.74
C ALA A 641 9.28 5.52 -26.34
N GLU A 642 9.28 5.66 -27.68
CA GLU A 642 8.46 6.66 -28.36
C GLU A 642 6.95 6.45 -28.12
N ALA A 643 6.47 5.22 -28.14
CA ALA A 643 5.07 4.91 -27.89
C ALA A 643 4.65 5.29 -26.46
N THR A 644 5.47 4.90 -25.48
CA THR A 644 5.20 5.24 -24.09
C THR A 644 5.30 6.74 -23.82
N ASP A 645 6.27 7.43 -24.43
CA ASP A 645 6.41 8.89 -24.31
C ASP A 645 5.20 9.62 -24.89
N ARG A 646 4.66 9.16 -26.05
CA ARG A 646 3.44 9.74 -26.65
C ARG A 646 2.20 9.52 -25.77
N ILE A 647 2.01 8.34 -25.22
CA ILE A 647 0.90 8.04 -24.30
C ILE A 647 1.02 8.92 -23.05
N ALA A 648 2.21 9.02 -22.46
CA ALA A 648 2.46 9.84 -21.30
C ALA A 648 2.25 11.34 -21.58
N ALA A 649 2.65 11.81 -22.76
CA ALA A 649 2.41 13.19 -23.21
C ALA A 649 0.91 13.48 -23.38
N ALA A 650 0.15 12.54 -23.95
CA ALA A 650 -1.30 12.66 -24.11
C ALA A 650 -2.02 12.75 -22.75
N LEU A 651 -1.55 12.00 -21.75
CA LEU A 651 -2.06 12.06 -20.37
C LEU A 651 -1.74 13.40 -19.67
N ARG A 652 -0.63 14.05 -20.06
CA ARG A 652 -0.21 15.36 -19.50
C ARG A 652 -0.77 16.55 -20.26
N ALA A 653 -1.27 16.34 -21.49
CA ALA A 653 -1.80 17.42 -22.30
C ALA A 653 -2.96 18.13 -21.58
N ASP A 654 -2.76 19.41 -21.26
CA ASP A 654 -3.81 20.23 -20.67
C ASP A 654 -4.88 20.49 -21.75
N PRO A 655 -6.15 20.13 -21.53
CA PRO A 655 -7.21 20.40 -22.50
C PRO A 655 -7.43 21.89 -22.79
N GLY A 656 -6.71 22.79 -22.09
CA GLY A 656 -6.77 24.24 -22.27
C GLY A 656 -5.70 24.86 -23.18
N THR A 657 -4.60 24.13 -23.48
CA THR A 657 -3.52 24.65 -24.31
C THR A 657 -3.50 23.96 -25.68
N GLY A 658 -4.45 24.30 -26.54
CA GLY A 658 -4.34 24.04 -27.98
C GLY A 658 -3.12 24.77 -28.50
N GLY A 659 -2.00 24.04 -28.76
CA GLY A 659 -0.84 24.57 -29.41
C GLY A 659 -1.21 25.05 -30.84
N PRO A 660 -0.57 26.10 -31.37
CA PRO A 660 -0.82 26.59 -32.72
C PRO A 660 -0.18 25.62 -33.72
N GLY A 661 -0.98 24.74 -34.29
CA GLY A 661 -0.55 23.81 -35.33
C GLY A 661 -1.69 23.50 -36.28
N THR A 662 -1.76 24.31 -37.35
CA THR A 662 -2.41 24.03 -38.64
C THR A 662 -3.94 23.86 -38.66
N ALA A 663 -4.64 24.95 -38.88
CA ALA A 663 -5.76 24.94 -39.84
C ALA A 663 -5.98 26.36 -40.37
N ASP A 664 -5.29 26.70 -41.42
CA ASP A 664 -5.70 27.72 -42.34
C ASP A 664 -6.82 27.12 -43.20
N LEU A 665 -8.05 27.54 -42.97
CA LEU A 665 -9.15 27.44 -43.92
C LEU A 665 -10.05 28.66 -43.72
N SER A 666 -9.69 29.73 -44.40
CA SER A 666 -10.54 30.83 -44.80
C SER A 666 -11.79 30.32 -45.50
N THR A 667 -12.97 30.58 -44.95
CA THR A 667 -14.12 31.07 -45.77
C THR A 667 -15.14 31.68 -44.80
N GLY A 668 -15.55 32.88 -45.16
CA GLY A 668 -16.43 33.75 -44.41
C GLY A 668 -17.88 33.28 -44.39
N GLY A 669 -18.56 33.73 -43.36
CA GLY A 669 -19.99 33.62 -43.19
C GLY A 669 -20.43 34.46 -42.01
N GLN A 670 -20.90 35.69 -42.26
CA GLN A 670 -21.61 36.54 -41.31
C GLN A 670 -22.91 35.86 -40.91
N GLY A 671 -23.15 35.70 -39.61
CA GLY A 671 -24.40 35.23 -39.03
C GLY A 671 -24.61 35.88 -37.67
N THR A 672 -25.62 36.75 -37.62
CA THR A 672 -26.08 37.59 -36.52
C THR A 672 -26.38 36.80 -35.24
N ALA A 673 -25.95 37.36 -34.15
CA ALA A 673 -26.28 36.90 -32.78
C ALA A 673 -27.79 37.05 -32.46
N ASP A 674 -28.42 35.95 -32.08
CA ASP A 674 -29.72 35.97 -31.43
C ASP A 674 -29.55 35.56 -29.97
N LEU A 675 -29.77 36.53 -29.06
CA LEU A 675 -29.73 36.41 -27.62
C LEU A 675 -31.14 36.11 -27.11
N SER A 676 -31.55 34.87 -27.10
CA SER A 676 -32.67 34.43 -26.26
C SER A 676 -32.75 32.92 -26.17
N THR A 677 -32.28 32.36 -25.11
CA THR A 677 -32.90 31.31 -24.27
C THR A 677 -31.88 30.78 -23.29
N GLY A 678 -31.95 31.19 -22.06
CA GLY A 678 -31.18 30.63 -20.97
C GLY A 678 -31.64 29.21 -20.64
N ARG A 679 -30.81 28.27 -20.96
CA ARG A 679 -30.61 26.98 -20.27
C ARG A 679 -29.15 26.64 -20.38
N GLY A 680 -28.44 26.75 -19.24
CA GLY A 680 -27.06 26.31 -19.14
C GLY A 680 -26.95 24.83 -19.47
N GLN A 681 -26.61 24.54 -20.71
CA GLN A 681 -26.02 23.26 -21.07
C GLN A 681 -24.62 23.24 -20.46
N ALA A 682 -24.39 22.36 -19.50
CA ALA A 682 -23.06 22.04 -19.03
C ALA A 682 -22.18 21.74 -20.25
N ALA A 683 -21.06 22.45 -20.39
CA ALA A 683 -20.09 22.18 -21.43
C ALA A 683 -19.75 20.68 -21.42
N PRO A 684 -19.64 20.01 -22.59
CA PRO A 684 -19.30 18.60 -22.63
C PRO A 684 -17.98 18.39 -21.90
N ALA A 685 -17.94 17.38 -21.02
CA ALA A 685 -16.75 17.00 -20.30
C ALA A 685 -15.58 16.83 -21.30
N ARG A 686 -14.54 17.65 -21.13
CA ARG A 686 -13.37 17.60 -22.01
C ARG A 686 -12.63 16.30 -21.71
N LEU A 687 -12.70 15.36 -22.62
CA LEU A 687 -11.99 14.08 -22.59
C LEU A 687 -10.49 14.30 -22.81
N LEU A 688 -9.69 13.39 -22.29
CA LEU A 688 -8.26 13.31 -22.60
C LEU A 688 -8.07 13.22 -24.12
N GLN A 689 -7.04 13.88 -24.65
CA GLN A 689 -6.73 13.78 -26.06
C GLN A 689 -6.16 12.38 -26.36
N PRO A 690 -6.57 11.74 -27.46
CA PRO A 690 -5.94 10.48 -27.88
C PRO A 690 -4.46 10.71 -28.18
N PRO A 691 -3.57 9.75 -27.88
CA PRO A 691 -2.17 9.83 -28.31
C PRO A 691 -2.13 9.84 -29.85
N GLY A 692 -1.35 10.71 -30.44
CA GLY A 692 -1.17 10.69 -31.89
C GLY A 692 -0.71 9.33 -32.41
N ARG A 693 -0.67 9.12 -33.76
CA ARG A 693 -0.33 7.83 -34.35
C ARG A 693 0.92 7.22 -33.71
N LEU A 694 0.79 6.04 -33.10
CA LEU A 694 1.90 5.32 -32.47
C LEU A 694 2.88 4.78 -33.54
N PRO A 695 4.17 4.54 -33.18
CA PRO A 695 5.10 3.84 -34.03
C PRO A 695 4.57 2.43 -34.38
N PRO A 696 4.98 1.86 -35.54
CA PRO A 696 4.50 0.55 -35.99
C PRO A 696 5.18 -0.61 -35.24
N LEU A 697 5.08 -0.64 -33.90
CA LEU A 697 5.74 -1.62 -33.02
C LEU A 697 5.49 -3.06 -33.44
N ARG A 698 4.28 -3.36 -33.95
CA ARG A 698 3.93 -4.71 -34.40
C ARG A 698 4.68 -5.11 -35.66
N ALA A 699 4.93 -4.17 -36.58
CA ALA A 699 5.73 -4.43 -37.75
C ALA A 699 7.22 -4.59 -37.41
N GLU A 700 7.73 -3.78 -36.52
CA GLU A 700 9.11 -3.89 -35.97
C GLU A 700 9.30 -5.23 -35.29
N GLN A 701 8.40 -5.62 -34.41
CA GLN A 701 8.42 -6.91 -33.72
C GLN A 701 8.34 -8.08 -34.69
N GLN A 702 7.46 -8.03 -35.69
CA GLN A 702 7.36 -9.09 -36.72
C GLN A 702 8.60 -9.18 -37.59
N ALA A 703 9.26 -8.06 -37.90
CA ALA A 703 10.49 -8.03 -38.68
C ALA A 703 11.63 -8.79 -37.99
N ILE A 704 11.72 -8.71 -36.65
CA ILE A 704 12.70 -9.47 -35.84
C ILE A 704 12.56 -10.98 -36.08
N TRP A 705 11.31 -11.46 -36.20
CA TRP A 705 11.01 -12.91 -36.24
C TRP A 705 10.85 -13.47 -37.67
N GLN A 706 10.75 -12.61 -38.69
CA GLN A 706 10.58 -13.03 -40.08
C GLN A 706 11.91 -13.05 -40.86
N ARG A 707 13.02 -12.54 -40.31
CA ARG A 707 14.31 -12.65 -40.95
C ARG A 707 14.72 -14.13 -41.08
N PRO A 708 15.00 -14.62 -42.29
CA PRO A 708 15.61 -15.94 -42.44
C PRO A 708 16.97 -15.90 -41.72
N ALA A 709 17.37 -17.04 -41.16
CA ALA A 709 18.72 -17.22 -40.63
C ALA A 709 19.71 -17.21 -41.83
N ASP A 710 20.04 -16.06 -42.32
CA ASP A 710 20.93 -15.85 -43.49
C ASP A 710 22.38 -16.22 -43.26
N GLY A 711 22.69 -16.80 -42.06
CA GLY A 711 24.01 -17.42 -41.74
C GLY A 711 24.20 -18.85 -42.23
N ALA A 712 23.14 -19.55 -42.68
CA ALA A 712 23.23 -20.94 -43.17
C ALA A 712 23.34 -21.11 -44.69
N ALA A 713 23.25 -20.05 -45.45
CA ALA A 713 23.33 -20.13 -46.94
C ALA A 713 24.76 -20.12 -47.50
N GLY A 714 25.78 -19.93 -46.66
CA GLY A 714 27.19 -19.87 -47.12
C GLY A 714 27.95 -21.20 -47.10
N ALA A 715 27.35 -22.33 -46.68
CA ALA A 715 28.07 -23.63 -46.53
C ALA A 715 27.49 -24.81 -47.34
N ALA A 716 26.63 -24.56 -48.32
CA ALA A 716 26.00 -25.59 -49.12
C ALA A 716 26.37 -25.49 -50.60
N ASP A 717 27.69 -25.38 -50.92
CA ASP A 717 28.20 -25.67 -52.23
C ASP A 717 29.34 -26.71 -52.20
N THR A 718 29.03 -27.92 -51.85
CA THR A 718 29.74 -29.15 -52.29
C THR A 718 28.77 -30.34 -52.25
N GLY A 719 28.55 -30.84 -53.45
CA GLY A 719 27.64 -31.81 -53.96
C GLY A 719 27.31 -33.09 -53.20
N GLN A 720 26.23 -33.67 -53.67
CA GLN A 720 25.75 -35.07 -53.56
C GLN A 720 25.02 -35.49 -52.27
N LEU A 721 23.73 -35.58 -52.32
CA LEU A 721 22.96 -36.81 -52.51
C LEU A 721 21.45 -36.51 -52.47
N ALA A 722 20.82 -37.03 -53.52
CA ALA A 722 19.38 -37.02 -53.71
C ALA A 722 18.67 -37.97 -52.75
N GLY A 723 17.49 -37.61 -52.37
CA GLY A 723 16.43 -38.57 -52.00
C GLY A 723 15.70 -38.29 -50.71
N VAL A 724 14.39 -38.16 -50.85
CA VAL A 724 13.33 -38.45 -49.89
C VAL A 724 12.71 -37.27 -49.11
N GLY A 725 11.50 -36.96 -49.54
CA GLY A 725 10.35 -36.74 -48.63
C GLY A 725 10.22 -35.36 -48.02
N GLY A 726 9.24 -34.60 -48.53
CA GLY A 726 8.78 -33.37 -47.88
C GLY A 726 8.39 -33.53 -46.46
N GLN A 727 9.02 -32.75 -45.60
CA GLN A 727 8.51 -32.40 -44.30
C GLN A 727 8.68 -30.91 -44.11
N GLY A 728 7.58 -30.30 -43.62
CA GLY A 728 7.45 -28.87 -43.42
C GLY A 728 8.60 -28.30 -42.59
N ARG A 729 8.93 -27.06 -42.90
CA ARG A 729 9.88 -26.24 -42.16
C ARG A 729 9.59 -26.34 -40.69
N GLN A 730 10.45 -26.97 -39.94
CA GLN A 730 10.49 -26.90 -38.49
C GLN A 730 10.82 -25.45 -38.12
N ALA A 731 10.01 -24.90 -37.20
CA ALA A 731 10.34 -23.68 -36.49
C ALA A 731 11.75 -23.77 -35.87
N PRO A 732 12.47 -22.63 -35.67
CA PRO A 732 13.77 -22.64 -35.05
C PRO A 732 13.71 -23.33 -33.68
N PRO A 733 14.83 -23.89 -33.20
CA PRO A 733 14.83 -24.74 -32.01
C PRO A 733 14.18 -24.04 -30.83
N GLU A 734 13.36 -24.78 -30.11
CA GLU A 734 12.50 -24.42 -28.98
C GLU A 734 13.28 -23.95 -27.76
N SER A 735 14.00 -22.84 -27.88
CA SER A 735 14.86 -22.32 -26.86
C SER A 735 14.48 -20.88 -26.49
N GLU A 736 15.28 -20.21 -25.78
CA GLU A 736 15.24 -18.88 -25.19
C GLU A 736 14.59 -17.79 -26.06
N ALA A 737 14.72 -17.85 -27.40
CA ALA A 737 14.09 -16.93 -28.34
C ALA A 737 12.55 -16.96 -28.28
N ALA A 738 11.94 -18.11 -27.98
CA ALA A 738 10.49 -18.20 -27.83
C ALA A 738 9.96 -17.42 -26.61
N GLY A 739 10.72 -17.39 -25.52
CA GLY A 739 10.40 -16.58 -24.35
C GLY A 739 10.50 -15.09 -24.59
N LEU A 740 11.52 -14.66 -25.34
CA LEU A 740 11.68 -13.27 -25.75
C LEU A 740 10.56 -12.84 -26.69
N PHE A 741 10.21 -13.68 -27.67
CA PHE A 741 9.09 -13.43 -28.58
C PHE A 741 7.76 -13.21 -27.85
N ALA A 742 7.38 -14.15 -26.99
CA ALA A 742 6.13 -14.06 -26.23
C ALA A 742 6.08 -12.82 -25.33
N ALA A 743 7.21 -12.46 -24.72
CA ALA A 743 7.32 -11.28 -23.87
C ALA A 743 7.19 -9.97 -24.66
N THR A 744 7.83 -9.87 -25.83
CA THR A 744 7.76 -8.69 -26.69
C THR A 744 6.39 -8.52 -27.34
N ASP A 745 5.74 -9.61 -27.77
CA ASP A 745 4.37 -9.61 -28.30
C ASP A 745 3.36 -9.11 -27.24
N SER A 746 3.44 -9.66 -26.04
CA SER A 746 2.62 -9.21 -24.91
C SER A 746 2.85 -7.74 -24.53
N LEU A 747 4.08 -7.26 -24.64
CA LEU A 747 4.44 -5.87 -24.36
C LEU A 747 3.81 -4.92 -25.38
N VAL A 748 3.93 -5.24 -26.67
CA VAL A 748 3.36 -4.47 -27.76
C VAL A 748 1.84 -4.39 -27.64
N ASP A 749 1.16 -5.52 -27.40
CA ASP A 749 -0.29 -5.57 -27.22
C ASP A 749 -0.76 -4.73 -26.01
N ALA A 750 -0.01 -4.76 -24.91
CA ALA A 750 -0.35 -4.01 -23.72
C ALA A 750 -0.17 -2.49 -23.90
N ILE A 751 0.82 -2.06 -24.70
CA ILE A 751 1.04 -0.64 -25.07
C ILE A 751 -0.12 -0.14 -25.93
N TYR A 752 -0.53 -0.88 -26.96
CA TYR A 752 -1.70 -0.52 -27.79
C TYR A 752 -2.99 -0.47 -26.96
N ALA A 753 -3.16 -1.38 -26.01
CA ALA A 753 -4.31 -1.33 -25.12
C ALA A 753 -4.31 -0.11 -24.17
N ALA A 754 -3.14 0.39 -23.79
CA ALA A 754 -3.04 1.64 -23.03
C ALA A 754 -3.43 2.85 -23.87
N ALA A 755 -3.03 2.89 -25.14
CA ALA A 755 -3.43 3.93 -26.08
C ALA A 755 -4.95 3.92 -26.35
N HIS A 756 -5.52 2.75 -26.61
CA HIS A 756 -6.95 2.59 -26.83
C HIS A 756 -7.81 3.01 -25.61
N ALA A 757 -7.30 2.85 -24.39
CA ALA A 757 -7.95 3.35 -23.18
C ALA A 757 -8.09 4.89 -23.14
N LEU A 758 -7.36 5.62 -23.97
CA LEU A 758 -7.41 7.07 -24.11
C LEU A 758 -8.31 7.53 -25.26
N GLY A 759 -8.93 6.63 -26.01
CA GLY A 759 -9.97 6.95 -27.00
C GLY A 759 -9.48 6.95 -28.45
N GLU A 760 -8.56 6.06 -28.81
CA GLU A 760 -8.33 5.71 -30.21
C GLU A 760 -9.52 4.99 -30.81
#